data_fc88b9ae334df0f65be5afea1354aa14
#
_entry.id   fc88b9ae334df0f65be5afea1354aa14
#
_cell.length_a   1.000
_cell.length_b   1.000
_cell.length_c   1.000
_cell.angle_alpha   90.00
_cell.angle_beta   90.00
_cell.angle_gamma   90.00
#
_symmetry.space_group_name_H-M   'P 1'
#
loop_
_entity.id
_entity.type
_entity.pdbx_description
1 polymer ?
#
loop_
_entity_poly.entity_id
_entity_poly.type
_entity_poly.pdbx_seq_one_letter_code
_entity_poly.pdbx_strand_id
1 'polypeptide(L)'
;MVNPRFFALSLLSVALASHASLSDQQIVNQISQFGVTYQVTDNLAALHGTNCAALGADWSSCNRATLTLTNHGPALTSKNWAITMSNVHQTLRVDNDQFKMTHVVGDLTRLEPTDNFTGIGAGESVTIPIVNEYWQLFITDVMPRWYVTAGAATPKIIASTDSEDLSQFVLPFGDNWRRSADDQNVLMQPVSRFDKNSDIATLPASALRGQISPTPLEVKLHPNDATLSHGVKLSLNGLNTATRQVVSQHFERVGVKQSAAGYAIASEIRPDHFSGKLAKAGAYQLNINSRSARVVGYDAAGAFYGLMSILSLVPADGTAQIATLEARDAPRFAYRAAFLDVARNFHSKQAVLRLLDQMAAWKMNVFHFHLSDDEGWRIEIPGLAELTGVGSQRCHDVSEQRCLLPQLGSGPFSDNNGSGYFSRADYIEIVEYARARHITVMPEIDMPAHARAAVIAMEARYQRLMRAGQSEQASAYRLRDPTDDSNTTSVQFYDRTSYLNPCLDSSLRFVDKVIGEMQAMHRQAGQPLTRWHFGGDEAKNIRFGAGYSDRQHPKPGTGLRDWQQEDQPWAKSQVCQALVKSGKVTDLTHLPSYFALAVSKTVNRHGIGNMQAWQDGLKDAQNARAFATPRVAVNFWDTLYWGGFDSAGDWAQKGYDVVIASPDYLYLDFPYEVNPFERGYYWGTRFSDERKIFAFAPDNLPQNAETSTDRDGKYFTAKSDKPWRGAYGISAQLWSETVRTDPQMEYMIYPRLFAVAERSWHRASWELDYQAGREFIGGQTRLVDRHALQQDWQRFANLLGQRELAKLDKSGIGYRLPQPGAKIINGVLTMNVALPGVTLEYSLDKGSHWLRYDTTRPPAVSGAVQIRSVSADGERHSRVETL
;
A
#
# COMPACT_ATOMS: atom_id res chain seq x y z
N MET A 1 -7.17 75.66 70.15
CA MET A 1 -8.40 75.97 69.40
C MET A 1 -8.09 75.89 67.93
N VAL A 2 -8.98 75.28 67.18
CA VAL A 2 -8.97 75.07 65.74
C VAL A 2 -8.34 73.78 65.30
N ASN A 3 -9.17 72.80 64.94
CA ASN A 3 -8.90 71.49 64.33
C ASN A 3 -8.87 71.63 62.85
N PRO A 4 -7.94 71.00 62.12
CA PRO A 4 -8.12 70.82 60.69
C PRO A 4 -8.50 69.37 60.39
N ARG A 5 -9.56 69.23 59.67
CA ARG A 5 -10.07 67.96 59.02
C ARG A 5 -9.14 67.55 57.93
N PHE A 6 -8.65 66.27 57.96
CA PHE A 6 -8.04 65.59 56.86
C PHE A 6 -9.09 65.05 55.90
N PHE A 7 -9.04 65.45 54.66
CA PHE A 7 -9.68 64.78 53.53
C PHE A 7 -8.79 63.69 52.96
N ALA A 8 -9.20 62.47 53.05
CA ALA A 8 -8.54 61.36 52.37
C ALA A 8 -9.12 61.22 50.96
N LEU A 9 -8.29 61.51 49.96
CA LEU A 9 -8.57 61.19 48.57
C LEU A 9 -8.19 59.75 48.34
N SER A 10 -9.14 58.86 48.10
CA SER A 10 -8.92 57.49 47.58
C SER A 10 -8.70 57.57 46.07
N LEU A 11 -7.46 57.37 45.65
CA LEU A 11 -7.11 57.08 44.25
C LEU A 11 -7.51 55.65 43.91
N LEU A 12 -8.61 55.48 43.15
CA LEU A 12 -8.89 54.23 42.46
C LEU A 12 -7.91 54.17 41.27
N SER A 13 -6.84 53.37 41.42
CA SER A 13 -5.99 52.95 40.28
C SER A 13 -6.73 51.85 39.50
N VAL A 14 -7.35 52.21 38.40
CA VAL A 14 -7.82 51.28 37.39
C VAL A 14 -6.55 50.80 36.67
N ALA A 15 -6.12 49.58 37.01
CA ALA A 15 -5.12 48.87 36.23
C ALA A 15 -5.70 48.49 34.87
N LEU A 16 -5.44 49.27 33.85
CA LEU A 16 -5.57 48.86 32.47
C LEU A 16 -4.52 47.76 32.23
N ALA A 17 -4.96 46.52 32.33
CA ALA A 17 -4.17 45.41 31.84
C ALA A 17 -4.01 45.57 30.31
N SER A 18 -2.92 46.19 29.90
CA SER A 18 -2.50 46.12 28.50
C SER A 18 -2.24 44.64 28.18
N HIS A 19 -3.18 44.04 27.48
CA HIS A 19 -2.93 42.73 26.89
C HIS A 19 -1.81 42.88 25.85
N ALA A 20 -0.57 42.58 26.24
CA ALA A 20 0.50 42.47 25.29
C ALA A 20 0.11 41.38 24.27
N SER A 21 0.11 41.72 22.97
CA SER A 21 -0.15 40.75 21.92
C SER A 21 0.88 39.60 22.02
N LEU A 22 0.40 38.35 21.97
CA LEU A 22 1.29 37.21 21.96
C LEU A 22 2.25 37.30 20.77
N SER A 23 3.52 36.93 20.97
CA SER A 23 4.45 36.75 19.85
C SER A 23 4.03 35.54 19.01
N ASP A 24 4.44 35.51 17.73
CA ASP A 24 4.14 34.39 16.83
C ASP A 24 4.56 33.03 17.43
N GLN A 25 5.72 32.98 18.11
CA GLN A 25 6.16 31.74 18.76
C GLN A 25 5.30 31.35 19.98
N GLN A 26 4.79 32.32 20.73
CA GLN A 26 3.86 32.04 21.83
C GLN A 26 2.52 31.51 21.32
N ILE A 27 2.03 32.05 20.19
CA ILE A 27 0.83 31.56 19.49
C ILE A 27 1.05 30.10 19.04
N VAL A 28 2.14 29.79 18.37
CA VAL A 28 2.49 28.44 17.95
C VAL A 28 2.59 27.49 19.14
N ASN A 29 3.28 27.90 20.21
CA ASN A 29 3.39 27.09 21.43
C ASN A 29 2.04 26.80 22.09
N GLN A 30 1.12 27.75 22.08
CA GLN A 30 -0.20 27.59 22.68
C GLN A 30 -1.06 26.64 21.83
N ILE A 31 -1.17 26.90 20.52
CA ILE A 31 -2.00 26.09 19.62
C ILE A 31 -1.47 24.66 19.50
N SER A 32 -0.16 24.45 19.64
CA SER A 32 0.41 23.08 19.64
C SER A 32 -0.09 22.21 20.80
N GLN A 33 -0.71 22.79 21.83
CA GLN A 33 -1.30 22.09 22.97
C GLN A 33 -2.84 21.98 22.87
N PHE A 34 -3.44 22.35 21.74
CA PHE A 34 -4.90 22.24 21.59
C PHE A 34 -5.32 20.77 21.53
N GLY A 35 -6.49 20.50 22.10
CA GLY A 35 -7.22 19.28 21.81
C GLY A 35 -7.83 19.39 20.42
N VAL A 36 -7.67 18.34 19.61
CA VAL A 36 -8.29 18.25 18.29
C VAL A 36 -9.14 17.00 18.23
N THR A 37 -10.37 17.13 17.74
CA THR A 37 -11.17 15.98 17.32
C THR A 37 -11.75 16.20 15.94
N TYR A 38 -11.80 15.12 15.15
CA TYR A 38 -12.39 15.07 13.82
C TYR A 38 -13.49 14.01 13.81
N GLN A 39 -14.65 14.31 13.27
CA GLN A 39 -15.75 13.36 13.17
C GLN A 39 -16.47 13.48 11.84
N VAL A 40 -16.62 12.35 11.15
CA VAL A 40 -17.54 12.24 10.02
C VAL A 40 -18.97 12.15 10.56
N THR A 41 -19.82 13.08 10.17
CA THR A 41 -21.20 13.17 10.66
C THR A 41 -22.24 12.70 9.65
N ASP A 42 -21.90 12.71 8.36
CA ASP A 42 -22.82 12.30 7.30
C ASP A 42 -22.07 12.00 5.98
N ASN A 43 -21.97 10.73 5.59
CA ASN A 43 -21.39 10.32 4.31
C ASN A 43 -22.39 10.37 3.14
N LEU A 44 -23.66 10.59 3.41
CA LEU A 44 -24.73 10.67 2.41
C LEU A 44 -25.30 12.08 2.32
N ALA A 45 -24.45 13.09 2.47
CA ALA A 45 -24.83 14.50 2.61
C ALA A 45 -25.71 15.01 1.46
N ALA A 46 -25.50 14.51 0.22
CA ALA A 46 -26.33 14.82 -0.93
C ALA A 46 -27.80 14.41 -0.73
N LEU A 47 -28.05 13.27 -0.09
CA LEU A 47 -29.40 12.78 0.22
C LEU A 47 -30.03 13.54 1.37
N HIS A 48 -29.23 14.15 2.23
CA HIS A 48 -29.68 14.87 3.41
C HIS A 48 -29.66 16.41 3.23
N GLY A 49 -29.79 16.87 1.96
CA GLY A 49 -30.04 18.25 1.62
C GLY A 49 -28.80 19.13 1.35
N THR A 50 -27.57 18.53 1.29
CA THR A 50 -26.41 19.26 0.81
C THR A 50 -26.36 19.22 -0.71
N ASN A 51 -26.34 20.37 -1.36
CA ASN A 51 -26.19 20.43 -2.82
C ASN A 51 -24.71 20.26 -3.19
N CYS A 52 -24.22 19.02 -3.18
CA CYS A 52 -22.83 18.69 -3.49
C CYS A 52 -22.43 19.11 -4.91
N ALA A 53 -23.36 18.99 -5.87
CA ALA A 53 -23.13 19.42 -7.25
C ALA A 53 -22.89 20.92 -7.36
N ALA A 54 -23.62 21.75 -6.60
CA ALA A 54 -23.42 23.20 -6.59
C ALA A 54 -22.10 23.60 -5.93
N LEU A 55 -21.57 22.77 -5.02
CA LEU A 55 -20.23 22.91 -4.48
C LEU A 55 -19.16 22.43 -5.46
N GLY A 56 -19.59 21.85 -6.59
CA GLY A 56 -18.73 21.33 -7.63
C GLY A 56 -18.13 19.95 -7.34
N ALA A 57 -18.65 19.22 -6.34
CA ALA A 57 -18.19 17.89 -6.00
C ALA A 57 -18.28 16.94 -7.20
N ASP A 58 -17.22 16.15 -7.42
CA ASP A 58 -17.22 15.12 -8.45
C ASP A 58 -18.28 14.06 -8.12
N TRP A 59 -18.95 13.55 -9.16
CA TRP A 59 -20.09 12.65 -9.05
C TRP A 59 -21.21 13.16 -8.12
N SER A 60 -21.25 14.48 -7.86
CA SER A 60 -22.19 15.09 -6.92
C SER A 60 -22.17 14.45 -5.53
N SER A 61 -21.04 13.91 -5.10
CA SER A 61 -20.87 13.23 -3.82
C SER A 61 -20.05 14.07 -2.86
N CYS A 62 -20.55 14.24 -1.65
CA CYS A 62 -19.84 14.93 -0.58
C CYS A 62 -20.23 14.36 0.78
N ASN A 63 -19.38 14.60 1.77
CA ASN A 63 -19.62 14.24 3.16
C ASN A 63 -19.63 15.49 4.04
N ARG A 64 -20.25 15.37 5.21
CA ARG A 64 -20.16 16.35 6.27
C ARG A 64 -19.27 15.81 7.38
N ALA A 65 -18.42 16.67 7.89
CA ALA A 65 -17.60 16.37 9.05
C ALA A 65 -17.54 17.58 9.99
N THR A 66 -17.09 17.36 11.21
CA THR A 66 -16.81 18.42 12.17
C THR A 66 -15.37 18.33 12.63
N LEU A 67 -14.71 19.47 12.67
CA LEU A 67 -13.43 19.68 13.32
C LEU A 67 -13.68 20.47 14.60
N THR A 68 -13.23 19.96 15.77
CA THR A 68 -13.32 20.68 17.03
C THR A 68 -11.93 20.97 17.56
N LEU A 69 -11.69 22.23 17.88
CA LEU A 69 -10.46 22.72 18.50
C LEU A 69 -10.77 23.13 19.95
N THR A 70 -10.05 22.57 20.91
CA THR A 70 -10.19 22.86 22.34
C THR A 70 -8.95 23.58 22.84
N ASN A 71 -9.12 24.81 23.34
CA ASN A 71 -8.01 25.60 23.87
C ASN A 71 -7.79 25.27 25.37
N HIS A 72 -6.71 24.57 25.67
CA HIS A 72 -6.32 24.25 27.05
C HIS A 72 -5.48 25.36 27.73
N GLY A 73 -5.19 26.45 27.01
CA GLY A 73 -4.38 27.56 27.47
C GLY A 73 -5.21 28.84 27.76
N PRO A 74 -4.56 29.99 27.88
CA PRO A 74 -5.23 31.26 27.93
C PRO A 74 -6.10 31.57 26.71
N ALA A 75 -7.00 32.56 26.80
CA ALA A 75 -7.80 32.97 25.64
C ALA A 75 -6.90 33.36 24.46
N LEU A 76 -7.17 32.80 23.29
CA LEU A 76 -6.45 33.09 22.03
C LEU A 76 -7.29 34.00 21.15
N THR A 77 -6.84 35.25 20.97
CA THR A 77 -7.53 36.27 20.14
C THR A 77 -6.76 36.63 18.87
N SER A 78 -5.50 36.21 18.75
CA SER A 78 -4.69 36.46 17.57
C SER A 78 -5.27 35.76 16.33
N LYS A 79 -5.19 36.43 15.18
CA LYS A 79 -5.57 35.88 13.85
C LYS A 79 -4.37 35.45 13.02
N ASN A 80 -3.14 35.68 13.49
CA ASN A 80 -1.91 35.40 12.75
C ASN A 80 -1.43 33.97 13.01
N TRP A 81 -2.22 32.99 12.58
CA TRP A 81 -1.83 31.57 12.65
C TRP A 81 -2.55 30.75 11.60
N ALA A 82 -1.97 29.60 11.30
CA ALA A 82 -2.59 28.61 10.46
C ALA A 82 -2.29 27.19 10.99
N ILE A 83 -3.29 26.31 10.89
CA ILE A 83 -3.11 24.87 11.08
C ILE A 83 -3.07 24.21 9.72
N THR A 84 -1.99 23.49 9.44
CA THR A 84 -1.87 22.65 8.25
C THR A 84 -2.12 21.20 8.61
N MET A 85 -2.96 20.55 7.83
CA MET A 85 -3.38 19.16 8.03
C MET A 85 -3.43 18.42 6.72
N SER A 86 -3.26 17.09 6.81
CA SER A 86 -3.41 16.15 5.70
C SER A 86 -4.76 15.45 5.78
N ASN A 87 -5.53 15.51 4.69
CA ASN A 87 -6.79 14.79 4.53
C ASN A 87 -6.90 14.32 3.07
N VAL A 88 -7.26 13.07 2.87
CA VAL A 88 -7.43 12.49 1.53
C VAL A 88 -8.48 13.26 0.71
N HIS A 89 -9.53 13.75 1.36
CA HIS A 89 -10.63 14.45 0.71
C HIS A 89 -10.54 15.95 0.89
N GLN A 90 -10.75 16.70 -0.21
CA GLN A 90 -10.69 18.14 -0.24
C GLN A 90 -11.90 18.77 0.48
N THR A 91 -11.65 19.81 1.26
CA THR A 91 -12.73 20.59 1.86
C THR A 91 -13.33 21.54 0.84
N LEU A 92 -14.62 21.40 0.59
CA LEU A 92 -15.39 22.22 -0.36
C LEU A 92 -15.99 23.47 0.29
N ARG A 93 -16.34 23.38 1.56
CA ARG A 93 -17.02 24.46 2.29
C ARG A 93 -16.74 24.36 3.77
N VAL A 94 -16.59 25.51 4.40
CA VAL A 94 -16.53 25.68 5.86
C VAL A 94 -17.80 26.40 6.32
N ASP A 95 -18.57 25.78 7.19
CA ASP A 95 -19.84 26.31 7.70
C ASP A 95 -19.66 27.05 9.06
N ASN A 96 -18.56 27.82 9.15
CA ASN A 96 -18.23 28.71 10.26
C ASN A 96 -17.45 29.90 9.71
N ASP A 97 -18.04 31.08 9.75
CA ASP A 97 -17.50 32.32 9.13
C ASP A 97 -16.23 32.86 9.81
N GLN A 98 -15.90 32.35 11.01
CA GLN A 98 -14.67 32.70 11.71
C GLN A 98 -13.43 31.97 11.13
N PHE A 99 -13.62 30.95 10.28
CA PHE A 99 -12.54 30.14 9.73
C PHE A 99 -12.69 29.98 8.22
N LYS A 100 -11.56 29.79 7.56
CA LYS A 100 -11.47 29.38 6.15
C LYS A 100 -10.51 28.22 6.02
N MET A 101 -10.74 27.36 5.03
CA MET A 101 -9.82 26.31 4.63
C MET A 101 -9.37 26.53 3.19
N THR A 102 -8.07 26.34 2.95
CA THR A 102 -7.46 26.52 1.63
C THR A 102 -6.63 25.30 1.31
N HIS A 103 -6.84 24.73 0.14
CA HIS A 103 -5.98 23.69 -0.41
C HIS A 103 -4.57 24.24 -0.67
N VAL A 104 -3.53 23.51 -0.28
CA VAL A 104 -2.11 23.88 -0.49
C VAL A 104 -1.54 23.10 -1.67
N VAL A 105 -1.37 21.81 -1.52
CA VAL A 105 -0.91 20.86 -2.54
C VAL A 105 -1.24 19.45 -2.05
N GLY A 106 -1.56 18.54 -2.96
CA GLY A 106 -1.84 17.16 -2.60
C GLY A 106 -2.98 17.05 -1.59
N ASP A 107 -2.70 16.37 -0.51
CA ASP A 107 -3.60 16.19 0.64
C ASP A 107 -3.52 17.32 1.67
N LEU A 108 -2.62 18.29 1.48
CA LEU A 108 -2.42 19.38 2.43
C LEU A 108 -3.50 20.44 2.32
N THR A 109 -4.16 20.70 3.44
CA THR A 109 -5.14 21.75 3.64
C THR A 109 -4.73 22.65 4.80
N ARG A 110 -4.98 23.95 4.66
CA ARG A 110 -4.63 24.97 5.62
C ARG A 110 -5.90 25.63 6.18
N LEU A 111 -6.10 25.51 7.50
CA LEU A 111 -7.14 26.18 8.27
C LEU A 111 -6.60 27.49 8.82
N GLU A 112 -7.30 28.60 8.61
CA GLU A 112 -6.92 29.93 9.07
C GLU A 112 -8.12 30.66 9.67
N PRO A 113 -7.92 31.56 10.67
CA PRO A 113 -8.93 32.51 11.08
C PRO A 113 -9.27 33.48 9.95
N THR A 114 -10.52 33.92 9.91
CA THR A 114 -10.99 35.05 9.07
C THR A 114 -10.97 36.37 9.86
N ASP A 115 -11.40 37.47 9.23
CA ASP A 115 -11.59 38.75 9.91
C ASP A 115 -12.71 38.68 10.96
N ASN A 116 -13.63 37.71 10.85
CA ASN A 116 -14.72 37.50 11.80
C ASN A 116 -14.29 36.70 13.03
N PHE A 117 -13.06 36.21 13.10
CA PHE A 117 -12.56 35.45 14.24
C PHE A 117 -12.58 36.30 15.53
N THR A 118 -13.30 35.83 16.52
CA THR A 118 -13.48 36.52 17.81
C THR A 118 -12.58 36.00 18.95
N GLY A 119 -11.90 34.88 18.68
CA GLY A 119 -11.04 34.20 19.64
C GLY A 119 -11.59 32.85 20.09
N ILE A 120 -10.76 32.11 20.84
CA ILE A 120 -11.14 30.90 21.55
C ILE A 120 -10.75 31.09 23.02
N GLY A 121 -11.74 31.14 23.90
CA GLY A 121 -11.55 31.38 25.33
C GLY A 121 -10.72 30.28 26.01
N ALA A 122 -10.27 30.55 27.23
CA ALA A 122 -9.55 29.59 28.05
C ALA A 122 -10.46 28.41 28.42
N GLY A 123 -10.07 27.19 28.10
CA GLY A 123 -10.87 25.96 28.30
C GLY A 123 -12.07 25.83 27.34
N GLU A 124 -12.24 26.72 26.39
CA GLU A 124 -13.33 26.65 25.42
C GLU A 124 -12.99 25.78 24.20
N SER A 125 -14.03 25.27 23.58
CA SER A 125 -13.96 24.54 22.33
C SER A 125 -14.72 25.26 21.24
N VAL A 126 -14.19 25.28 20.05
CA VAL A 126 -14.87 25.73 18.83
C VAL A 126 -15.06 24.55 17.87
N THR A 127 -16.29 24.37 17.42
CA THR A 127 -16.62 23.35 16.43
C THR A 127 -16.77 24.02 15.06
N ILE A 128 -16.12 23.45 14.07
CA ILE A 128 -16.04 23.94 12.70
C ILE A 128 -16.67 22.87 11.79
N PRO A 129 -17.94 22.99 11.41
CA PRO A 129 -18.56 22.10 10.45
C PRO A 129 -17.96 22.34 9.05
N ILE A 130 -17.67 21.25 8.35
CA ILE A 130 -17.08 21.27 7.02
C ILE A 130 -17.82 20.32 6.10
N VAL A 131 -17.77 20.59 4.82
CA VAL A 131 -18.21 19.70 3.75
C VAL A 131 -16.98 19.33 2.93
N ASN A 132 -16.70 18.05 2.81
CA ASN A 132 -15.61 17.55 1.99
C ASN A 132 -16.17 16.83 0.77
N GLU A 133 -15.33 16.71 -0.27
CA GLU A 133 -15.64 15.97 -1.47
C GLU A 133 -15.71 14.47 -1.19
N TYR A 134 -16.51 13.74 -1.95
CA TYR A 134 -16.73 12.29 -1.85
C TYR A 134 -17.26 11.86 -0.47
N TRP A 135 -16.86 10.70 -0.02
CA TRP A 135 -17.21 10.04 1.25
C TRP A 135 -15.93 9.66 1.99
N GLN A 136 -15.97 9.70 3.29
CA GLN A 136 -14.86 9.25 4.16
C GLN A 136 -15.30 7.96 4.87
N LEU A 137 -14.66 6.84 4.59
CA LEU A 137 -15.10 5.53 5.04
C LEU A 137 -14.20 4.91 6.09
N PHE A 138 -12.97 5.41 6.22
CA PHE A 138 -11.97 4.93 7.15
C PHE A 138 -11.33 6.07 7.93
N ILE A 139 -10.92 5.79 9.15
CA ILE A 139 -10.20 6.78 9.98
C ILE A 139 -8.89 7.21 9.32
N THR A 140 -8.31 6.36 8.45
CA THR A 140 -7.07 6.65 7.73
C THR A 140 -7.21 7.64 6.59
N ASP A 141 -8.42 8.05 6.25
CA ASP A 141 -8.66 9.20 5.35
C ASP A 141 -8.20 10.52 5.98
N VAL A 142 -8.14 10.58 7.31
CA VAL A 142 -7.58 11.68 8.10
C VAL A 142 -6.20 11.27 8.60
N MET A 143 -5.18 12.09 8.32
CA MET A 143 -3.79 11.74 8.61
C MET A 143 -3.29 12.46 9.87
N PRO A 144 -2.26 11.92 10.55
CA PRO A 144 -1.74 12.48 11.80
C PRO A 144 -0.88 13.74 11.59
N ARG A 145 -0.32 14.26 12.69
CA ARG A 145 0.68 15.33 12.76
C ARG A 145 0.27 16.61 12.10
N TRP A 146 -0.95 17.07 12.43
CA TRP A 146 -1.33 18.42 12.10
C TRP A 146 -0.40 19.40 12.80
N TYR A 147 -0.04 20.48 12.14
CA TYR A 147 0.92 21.41 12.70
C TYR A 147 0.50 22.86 12.52
N VAL A 148 0.96 23.70 13.44
CA VAL A 148 0.65 25.12 13.46
C VAL A 148 1.85 25.96 13.02
N THR A 149 1.56 27.01 12.27
CA THR A 149 2.49 28.05 11.84
C THR A 149 1.96 29.42 12.22
N ALA A 150 2.83 30.39 12.50
CA ALA A 150 2.53 31.80 12.67
C ALA A 150 3.75 32.64 12.28
N GLY A 151 3.59 33.55 11.32
CA GLY A 151 4.66 34.41 10.84
C GLY A 151 5.96 33.66 10.56
N ALA A 152 7.06 34.09 11.18
CA ALA A 152 8.38 33.46 11.06
C ALA A 152 8.70 32.48 12.21
N ALA A 153 7.72 32.13 13.05
CA ALA A 153 7.94 31.21 14.16
C ALA A 153 8.26 29.79 13.66
N THR A 154 9.00 29.05 14.49
CA THR A 154 9.23 27.62 14.24
C THR A 154 7.92 26.85 14.35
N PRO A 155 7.49 26.11 13.32
CA PRO A 155 6.28 25.30 13.37
C PRO A 155 6.30 24.26 14.49
N LYS A 156 5.14 23.83 14.94
CA LYS A 156 4.99 22.73 15.90
C LYS A 156 3.82 21.82 15.55
N ILE A 157 4.00 20.51 15.76
CA ILE A 157 2.91 19.54 15.70
C ILE A 157 1.94 19.80 16.85
N ILE A 158 0.65 19.68 16.58
CA ILE A 158 -0.41 19.71 17.59
C ILE A 158 -0.42 18.36 18.29
N ALA A 159 -0.04 18.34 19.56
CA ALA A 159 0.24 17.13 20.34
C ALA A 159 -0.90 16.08 20.31
N SER A 160 -2.15 16.53 20.31
CA SER A 160 -3.32 15.64 20.25
C SER A 160 -3.47 14.87 18.93
N THR A 161 -2.75 15.27 17.87
CA THR A 161 -2.77 14.61 16.55
C THR A 161 -1.49 13.84 16.25
N ASP A 162 -0.51 13.84 17.16
CA ASP A 162 0.79 13.16 16.96
C ASP A 162 0.72 11.71 17.41
N SER A 163 -0.05 10.91 16.67
CA SER A 163 -0.23 9.48 16.94
C SER A 163 -0.52 8.72 15.64
N GLU A 164 0.07 7.54 15.51
CA GLU A 164 -0.32 6.58 14.46
C GLU A 164 -1.63 5.84 14.80
N ASP A 165 -2.06 5.86 16.06
CA ASP A 165 -3.42 5.48 16.44
C ASP A 165 -4.37 6.67 16.23
N LEU A 166 -4.93 6.73 15.05
CA LEU A 166 -5.79 7.83 14.63
C LEU A 166 -7.10 7.91 15.44
N SER A 167 -7.51 6.82 16.09
CA SER A 167 -8.70 6.81 16.96
C SER A 167 -8.58 7.72 18.17
N GLN A 168 -7.37 8.21 18.48
CA GLN A 168 -7.15 9.18 19.55
C GLN A 168 -7.75 10.56 19.24
N PHE A 169 -7.93 10.92 17.97
CA PHE A 169 -8.51 12.19 17.59
C PHE A 169 -9.57 12.11 16.47
N VAL A 170 -9.63 10.99 15.73
CA VAL A 170 -10.71 10.73 14.78
C VAL A 170 -11.78 9.89 15.48
N LEU A 171 -12.95 10.49 15.71
CA LEU A 171 -14.02 9.84 16.44
C LEU A 171 -14.71 8.75 15.62
N PRO A 172 -15.39 7.78 16.27
CA PRO A 172 -16.15 6.74 15.59
C PRO A 172 -17.18 7.33 14.62
N PHE A 173 -17.36 6.67 13.48
CA PHE A 173 -18.26 7.12 12.41
C PHE A 173 -19.75 6.80 12.69
N GLY A 174 -20.05 5.93 13.68
CA GLY A 174 -21.41 5.48 13.93
C GLY A 174 -21.98 4.78 12.70
N ASP A 175 -23.15 5.25 12.25
CA ASP A 175 -23.82 4.69 11.06
C ASP A 175 -23.29 5.25 9.73
N ASN A 176 -22.30 6.15 9.75
CA ASN A 176 -21.74 6.83 8.58
C ASN A 176 -20.61 6.03 7.90
N TRP A 177 -20.81 4.74 7.70
CA TRP A 177 -19.81 3.84 7.11
C TRP A 177 -20.09 3.46 5.64
N ARG A 178 -21.27 3.85 5.11
CA ARG A 178 -21.67 3.55 3.74
C ARG A 178 -21.21 4.62 2.76
N ARG A 179 -20.86 4.18 1.56
CA ARG A 179 -20.48 5.05 0.45
C ARG A 179 -21.71 5.65 -0.27
N SER A 180 -22.78 4.90 -0.33
CA SER A 180 -24.03 5.28 -0.98
C SER A 180 -25.22 4.62 -0.30
N ALA A 181 -26.43 5.07 -0.61
CA ALA A 181 -27.65 4.40 -0.12
C ALA A 181 -27.77 2.96 -0.62
N ASP A 182 -27.20 2.69 -1.78
CA ASP A 182 -27.23 1.37 -2.43
C ASP A 182 -26.08 0.45 -2.02
N ASP A 183 -25.22 0.87 -1.12
CA ASP A 183 -24.10 0.07 -0.62
C ASP A 183 -24.63 -1.15 0.15
N GLN A 184 -24.43 -2.33 -0.42
CA GLN A 184 -24.88 -3.63 0.10
C GLN A 184 -23.81 -4.34 0.94
N ASN A 185 -22.65 -3.72 1.14
CA ASN A 185 -21.65 -4.28 2.01
C ASN A 185 -22.18 -4.43 3.43
N VAL A 186 -21.63 -5.38 4.17
CA VAL A 186 -21.98 -5.62 5.57
C VAL A 186 -20.88 -5.07 6.47
N LEU A 187 -21.26 -4.21 7.41
CA LEU A 187 -20.34 -3.72 8.43
C LEU A 187 -19.84 -4.90 9.28
N MET A 188 -18.52 -5.08 9.31
CA MET A 188 -17.90 -6.15 10.10
C MET A 188 -17.82 -5.76 11.57
N GLN A 189 -18.72 -6.34 12.33
CA GLN A 189 -18.80 -6.28 13.80
C GLN A 189 -18.72 -7.72 14.34
N PRO A 190 -18.57 -7.94 15.65
CA PRO A 190 -18.44 -9.30 16.20
C PRO A 190 -19.49 -10.27 15.69
N VAL A 191 -20.76 -9.87 15.65
CA VAL A 191 -21.88 -10.72 15.21
C VAL A 191 -21.80 -11.07 13.72
N SER A 192 -21.63 -10.06 12.84
CA SER A 192 -21.54 -10.29 11.39
C SER A 192 -20.29 -11.09 11.02
N ARG A 193 -19.20 -10.87 11.74
CA ARG A 193 -17.95 -11.63 11.57
C ARG A 193 -18.11 -13.08 12.02
N PHE A 194 -18.86 -13.33 13.12
CA PHE A 194 -19.22 -14.69 13.53
C PHE A 194 -19.97 -15.43 12.43
N ASP A 195 -20.96 -14.79 11.81
CA ASP A 195 -21.72 -15.39 10.71
C ASP A 195 -20.86 -15.66 9.47
N LYS A 196 -20.01 -14.69 9.09
CA LYS A 196 -19.06 -14.83 7.97
C LYS A 196 -18.12 -16.02 8.15
N ASN A 197 -17.68 -16.30 9.37
CA ASN A 197 -16.72 -17.36 9.68
C ASN A 197 -17.38 -18.69 10.04
N SER A 198 -18.73 -18.78 10.05
CA SER A 198 -19.47 -19.97 10.51
C SER A 198 -19.23 -21.22 9.65
N ASP A 199 -18.77 -21.05 8.43
CA ASP A 199 -18.44 -22.13 7.50
C ASP A 199 -16.97 -22.61 7.59
N ILE A 200 -16.19 -22.09 8.54
CA ILE A 200 -14.77 -22.45 8.74
C ILE A 200 -14.66 -23.30 10.01
N ALA A 201 -14.45 -24.60 9.85
CA ALA A 201 -14.18 -25.48 10.96
C ALA A 201 -12.70 -25.45 11.37
N THR A 202 -12.43 -25.60 12.66
CA THR A 202 -11.08 -25.87 13.16
C THR A 202 -10.71 -27.33 12.86
N LEU A 203 -9.73 -27.53 12.01
CA LEU A 203 -9.22 -28.85 11.65
C LEU A 203 -8.26 -29.37 12.73
N PRO A 204 -8.23 -30.69 13.00
CA PRO A 204 -7.19 -31.25 13.84
C PRO A 204 -5.82 -31.13 13.17
N ALA A 205 -4.74 -31.00 13.95
CA ALA A 205 -3.38 -30.88 13.42
C ALA A 205 -2.99 -32.02 12.45
N SER A 206 -3.54 -33.21 12.66
CA SER A 206 -3.36 -34.36 11.77
C SER A 206 -3.89 -34.14 10.35
N ALA A 207 -4.91 -33.30 10.18
CA ALA A 207 -5.42 -32.92 8.85
C ALA A 207 -4.49 -31.99 8.07
N LEU A 208 -3.55 -31.31 8.76
CA LEU A 208 -2.54 -30.44 8.15
C LEU A 208 -1.20 -31.18 7.95
N ARG A 209 -1.14 -32.45 8.35
CA ARG A 209 0.08 -33.25 8.22
C ARG A 209 0.50 -33.38 6.74
N GLY A 210 1.76 -33.09 6.45
CA GLY A 210 2.33 -33.16 5.10
C GLY A 210 1.87 -32.04 4.15
N GLN A 211 1.16 -31.05 4.64
CA GLN A 211 0.76 -29.90 3.81
C GLN A 211 1.94 -28.95 3.58
N ILE A 212 2.44 -28.96 2.37
CA ILE A 212 3.46 -28.04 1.86
C ILE A 212 2.79 -26.74 1.41
N SER A 213 3.41 -25.62 1.68
CA SER A 213 2.98 -24.29 1.19
C SER A 213 4.09 -23.55 0.42
N PRO A 214 3.77 -22.93 -0.73
CA PRO A 214 2.56 -23.12 -1.55
C PRO A 214 2.33 -24.58 -1.94
N THR A 215 1.07 -24.92 -2.24
CA THR A 215 0.64 -26.28 -2.56
C THR A 215 1.34 -26.84 -3.80
N PRO A 216 2.00 -28.01 -3.73
CA PRO A 216 2.68 -28.61 -4.87
C PRO A 216 1.70 -29.31 -5.84
N LEU A 217 2.19 -29.61 -7.05
CA LEU A 217 1.41 -30.30 -8.07
C LEU A 217 1.03 -31.73 -7.65
N GLU A 218 1.96 -32.45 -7.02
CA GLU A 218 1.75 -33.83 -6.63
C GLU A 218 2.41 -34.10 -5.25
N VAL A 219 1.67 -34.73 -4.35
CA VAL A 219 2.19 -35.19 -3.06
C VAL A 219 1.67 -36.61 -2.79
N LYS A 220 2.61 -37.47 -2.42
CA LYS A 220 2.30 -38.81 -1.88
C LYS A 220 2.77 -38.90 -0.43
N LEU A 221 1.82 -38.86 0.47
CA LEU A 221 2.06 -38.87 1.91
C LEU A 221 2.31 -40.31 2.40
N HIS A 222 3.30 -40.50 3.29
CA HIS A 222 3.59 -41.78 3.94
C HIS A 222 3.19 -41.73 5.43
N PRO A 223 2.94 -42.88 6.08
CA PRO A 223 2.36 -42.90 7.44
C PRO A 223 3.32 -42.41 8.53
N ASN A 224 4.65 -42.53 8.34
CA ASN A 224 5.64 -42.22 9.35
C ASN A 224 6.08 -40.75 9.33
N ASP A 225 6.65 -40.27 10.42
CA ASP A 225 7.28 -38.95 10.50
C ASP A 225 8.82 -39.08 10.58
N ALA A 226 9.50 -38.00 10.19
CA ALA A 226 10.90 -37.79 10.39
C ALA A 226 11.09 -36.75 11.50
N THR A 227 12.11 -36.91 12.32
CA THR A 227 12.43 -35.96 13.39
C THR A 227 13.65 -35.11 13.02
N LEU A 228 13.55 -33.81 13.25
CA LEU A 228 14.63 -32.84 13.13
C LEU A 228 15.11 -32.36 14.50
N SER A 229 14.68 -33.02 15.59
CA SER A 229 15.00 -32.62 16.99
C SER A 229 16.49 -32.55 17.29
N HIS A 230 17.30 -33.37 16.59
CA HIS A 230 18.77 -33.36 16.71
C HIS A 230 19.45 -32.39 15.73
N GLY A 231 18.68 -31.52 15.08
CA GLY A 231 19.13 -30.60 14.03
C GLY A 231 19.18 -31.23 12.65
N VAL A 232 19.79 -30.54 11.70
CA VAL A 232 19.95 -30.97 10.32
C VAL A 232 21.40 -30.97 9.88
N LYS A 233 21.76 -31.93 9.03
CA LYS A 233 23.03 -31.96 8.31
C LYS A 233 22.79 -31.63 6.85
N LEU A 234 23.22 -30.47 6.42
CA LEU A 234 22.95 -29.93 5.09
C LEU A 234 24.08 -30.28 4.11
N SER A 235 23.75 -30.91 2.96
CA SER A 235 24.63 -31.21 1.84
C SER A 235 24.03 -30.60 0.57
N LEU A 236 24.17 -29.28 0.40
CA LEU A 236 23.45 -28.48 -0.60
C LEU A 236 24.25 -28.32 -1.90
N ASN A 237 24.36 -29.41 -2.68
CA ASN A 237 25.03 -29.39 -3.98
C ASN A 237 24.18 -28.61 -5.02
N GLY A 238 24.87 -27.89 -5.92
CA GLY A 238 24.23 -27.08 -6.94
C GLY A 238 23.83 -25.67 -6.51
N LEU A 239 23.88 -25.35 -5.19
CA LEU A 239 23.63 -24.02 -4.68
C LEU A 239 24.94 -23.26 -4.39
N ASN A 240 24.98 -21.96 -4.66
CA ASN A 240 26.10 -21.11 -4.29
C ASN A 240 26.17 -20.88 -2.78
N THR A 241 27.30 -20.39 -2.29
CA THR A 241 27.55 -20.17 -0.85
C THR A 241 26.50 -19.27 -0.19
N ALA A 242 26.13 -18.17 -0.84
CA ALA A 242 25.14 -17.24 -0.28
C ALA A 242 23.78 -17.91 -0.11
N THR A 243 23.31 -18.65 -1.11
CA THR A 243 22.04 -19.39 -1.04
C THR A 243 22.06 -20.49 0.04
N ARG A 244 23.21 -21.21 0.17
CA ARG A 244 23.36 -22.21 1.25
C ARG A 244 23.24 -21.58 2.64
N GLN A 245 23.83 -20.41 2.82
CA GLN A 245 23.73 -19.64 4.06
C GLN A 245 22.28 -19.22 4.35
N VAL A 246 21.56 -18.76 3.34
CA VAL A 246 20.12 -18.45 3.44
C VAL A 246 19.31 -19.65 3.91
N VAL A 247 19.51 -20.81 3.30
CA VAL A 247 18.82 -22.05 3.72
C VAL A 247 19.10 -22.37 5.18
N SER A 248 20.37 -22.28 5.61
CA SER A 248 20.74 -22.49 7.01
C SER A 248 20.03 -21.55 7.96
N GLN A 249 20.01 -20.25 7.63
CA GLN A 249 19.32 -19.23 8.42
C GLN A 249 17.80 -19.49 8.52
N HIS A 250 17.17 -19.95 7.46
CA HIS A 250 15.75 -20.29 7.48
C HIS A 250 15.46 -21.49 8.41
N PHE A 251 16.32 -22.53 8.43
CA PHE A 251 16.19 -23.62 9.41
C PHE A 251 16.35 -23.13 10.85
N GLU A 252 17.32 -22.27 11.10
CA GLU A 252 17.56 -21.70 12.43
C GLU A 252 16.37 -20.85 12.93
N ARG A 253 15.74 -20.06 12.05
CA ARG A 253 14.54 -19.27 12.38
C ARG A 253 13.35 -20.12 12.83
N VAL A 254 13.19 -21.30 12.26
CA VAL A 254 12.15 -22.24 12.71
C VAL A 254 12.61 -23.13 13.88
N GLY A 255 13.77 -22.84 14.45
CA GLY A 255 14.31 -23.53 15.64
C GLY A 255 15.10 -24.80 15.36
N VAL A 256 15.45 -25.06 14.10
CA VAL A 256 16.23 -26.26 13.70
C VAL A 256 17.69 -25.88 13.43
N LYS A 257 18.61 -26.29 14.29
CA LYS A 257 20.03 -25.95 14.17
C LYS A 257 20.76 -26.90 13.24
N GLN A 258 21.89 -26.47 12.68
CA GLN A 258 22.82 -27.38 12.00
C GLN A 258 23.53 -28.29 13.01
N SER A 259 23.67 -29.58 12.65
CA SER A 259 24.32 -30.60 13.50
C SER A 259 24.93 -31.69 12.63
N ALA A 260 26.15 -32.12 12.97
CA ALA A 260 26.80 -33.21 12.25
C ALA A 260 26.06 -34.56 12.38
N ALA A 261 25.36 -34.76 13.50
CA ALA A 261 24.53 -35.94 13.78
C ALA A 261 23.03 -35.69 13.43
N GLY A 262 22.71 -34.56 12.85
CA GLY A 262 21.35 -34.16 12.51
C GLY A 262 20.79 -34.95 11.33
N TYR A 263 19.49 -34.77 11.11
CA TYR A 263 18.78 -35.34 9.96
C TYR A 263 19.40 -34.88 8.63
N ALA A 264 19.76 -35.83 7.79
CA ALA A 264 20.47 -35.51 6.54
C ALA A 264 19.54 -34.92 5.48
N ILE A 265 19.87 -33.71 4.97
CA ILE A 265 19.16 -33.07 3.87
C ILE A 265 20.18 -32.83 2.75
N ALA A 266 19.91 -33.36 1.58
CA ALA A 266 20.75 -33.22 0.39
C ALA A 266 19.98 -32.55 -0.77
N SER A 267 20.67 -31.69 -1.53
CA SER A 267 20.16 -31.18 -2.79
C SER A 267 21.13 -31.40 -3.95
N GLU A 268 20.59 -31.51 -5.14
CA GLU A 268 21.33 -31.56 -6.39
C GLU A 268 20.52 -30.97 -7.55
N ILE A 269 21.20 -30.61 -8.63
CA ILE A 269 20.58 -30.11 -9.86
C ILE A 269 20.70 -31.19 -10.94
N ARG A 270 19.57 -31.64 -11.45
CA ARG A 270 19.49 -32.70 -12.47
C ARG A 270 18.35 -32.40 -13.45
N PRO A 271 18.54 -31.49 -14.43
CA PRO A 271 17.48 -31.17 -15.40
C PRO A 271 17.02 -32.37 -16.21
N ASP A 272 17.90 -33.34 -16.42
CA ASP A 272 17.63 -34.62 -17.10
C ASP A 272 16.59 -35.51 -16.38
N HIS A 273 16.31 -35.29 -15.11
CA HIS A 273 15.27 -35.99 -14.34
C HIS A 273 13.85 -35.49 -14.59
N PHE A 274 13.69 -34.39 -15.35
CA PHE A 274 12.41 -33.73 -15.56
C PHE A 274 11.94 -33.86 -17.00
N SER A 275 10.64 -34.09 -17.17
CA SER A 275 9.99 -34.16 -18.46
C SER A 275 8.59 -33.54 -18.44
N GLY A 276 8.03 -33.26 -19.62
CA GLY A 276 6.69 -32.68 -19.75
C GLY A 276 6.50 -31.38 -18.98
N LYS A 277 5.43 -31.24 -18.22
CA LYS A 277 5.08 -30.04 -17.46
C LYS A 277 6.08 -29.68 -16.34
N LEU A 278 6.90 -30.65 -15.92
CA LEU A 278 7.91 -30.46 -14.89
C LEU A 278 9.28 -30.02 -15.45
N ALA A 279 9.52 -30.09 -16.76
CA ALA A 279 10.78 -29.66 -17.39
C ALA A 279 10.82 -28.12 -17.56
N LYS A 280 10.83 -27.39 -16.47
CA LYS A 280 10.87 -25.92 -16.48
C LYS A 280 11.57 -25.35 -15.25
N ALA A 281 12.01 -24.10 -15.37
CA ALA A 281 12.67 -23.37 -14.29
C ALA A 281 11.85 -23.37 -12.99
N GLY A 282 12.53 -23.62 -11.88
CA GLY A 282 11.93 -23.67 -10.56
C GLY A 282 11.26 -25.02 -10.20
N ALA A 283 11.25 -26.00 -11.10
CA ALA A 283 10.71 -27.33 -10.80
C ALA A 283 11.62 -28.13 -9.86
N TYR A 284 11.03 -28.97 -9.02
CA TYR A 284 11.76 -29.85 -8.11
C TYR A 284 11.04 -31.18 -7.85
N GLN A 285 11.81 -32.14 -7.40
CA GLN A 285 11.34 -33.38 -6.81
C GLN A 285 11.87 -33.47 -5.39
N LEU A 286 11.02 -33.89 -4.46
CA LEU A 286 11.31 -34.00 -3.04
C LEU A 286 10.99 -35.41 -2.55
N ASN A 287 11.90 -36.01 -1.83
CA ASN A 287 11.66 -37.27 -1.12
C ASN A 287 12.10 -37.11 0.32
N ILE A 288 11.18 -37.30 1.26
CA ILE A 288 11.42 -37.28 2.71
C ILE A 288 11.10 -38.65 3.26
N ASN A 289 12.09 -39.32 3.83
CA ASN A 289 11.91 -40.57 4.56
C ASN A 289 12.36 -40.38 6.02
N SER A 290 12.28 -41.42 6.85
CA SER A 290 12.59 -41.32 8.28
C SER A 290 14.07 -40.99 8.58
N ARG A 291 15.00 -41.16 7.62
CA ARG A 291 16.43 -41.01 7.82
C ARG A 291 17.00 -39.78 7.09
N SER A 292 16.40 -39.37 5.98
CA SER A 292 16.93 -38.29 5.14
C SER A 292 15.89 -37.66 4.26
N ALA A 293 16.18 -36.44 3.79
CA ALA A 293 15.47 -35.79 2.71
C ALA A 293 16.40 -35.53 1.51
N ARG A 294 15.87 -35.71 0.31
CA ARG A 294 16.57 -35.45 -0.95
C ARG A 294 15.73 -34.51 -1.80
N VAL A 295 16.35 -33.45 -2.26
CA VAL A 295 15.78 -32.50 -3.21
C VAL A 295 16.54 -32.60 -4.52
N VAL A 296 15.83 -32.81 -5.63
CA VAL A 296 16.38 -32.72 -6.98
C VAL A 296 15.71 -31.51 -7.66
N GLY A 297 16.50 -30.49 -8.01
CA GLY A 297 16.03 -29.30 -8.71
C GLY A 297 16.26 -29.44 -10.23
N TYR A 298 15.34 -28.91 -11.03
CA TYR A 298 15.56 -28.66 -12.45
C TYR A 298 16.73 -27.68 -12.66
N ASP A 299 16.77 -26.68 -11.81
CA ASP A 299 17.81 -25.67 -11.70
C ASP A 299 18.06 -25.30 -10.23
N ALA A 300 18.93 -24.31 -9.99
CA ALA A 300 19.25 -23.85 -8.64
C ALA A 300 18.01 -23.29 -7.91
N ALA A 301 17.12 -22.62 -8.61
CA ALA A 301 15.87 -22.11 -8.04
C ALA A 301 14.95 -23.27 -7.61
N GLY A 302 14.82 -24.30 -8.45
CA GLY A 302 14.05 -25.51 -8.12
C GLY A 302 14.60 -26.22 -6.89
N ALA A 303 15.93 -26.40 -6.80
CA ALA A 303 16.57 -26.97 -5.61
C ALA A 303 16.27 -26.12 -4.35
N PHE A 304 16.36 -24.81 -4.46
CA PHE A 304 16.01 -23.89 -3.38
C PHE A 304 14.55 -24.01 -2.95
N TYR A 305 13.61 -24.03 -3.91
CA TYR A 305 12.17 -24.16 -3.62
C TYR A 305 11.81 -25.51 -2.97
N GLY A 306 12.49 -26.59 -3.36
CA GLY A 306 12.34 -27.88 -2.68
C GLY A 306 12.78 -27.84 -1.22
N LEU A 307 13.86 -27.12 -0.91
CA LEU A 307 14.29 -26.87 0.47
C LEU A 307 13.32 -26.01 1.26
N MET A 308 12.74 -24.96 0.64
CA MET A 308 11.66 -24.17 1.25
C MET A 308 10.42 -25.02 1.51
N SER A 309 10.14 -26.03 0.70
CA SER A 309 9.06 -26.98 0.93
C SER A 309 9.29 -27.84 2.16
N ILE A 310 10.52 -28.28 2.43
CA ILE A 310 10.85 -28.96 3.69
C ILE A 310 10.61 -28.02 4.88
N LEU A 311 11.07 -26.77 4.78
CA LEU A 311 10.91 -25.76 5.83
C LEU A 311 9.43 -25.43 6.10
N SER A 312 8.59 -25.46 5.05
CA SER A 312 7.15 -25.24 5.22
C SER A 312 6.48 -26.30 6.09
N LEU A 313 7.02 -27.54 6.10
CA LEU A 313 6.51 -28.65 6.90
C LEU A 313 6.90 -28.56 8.38
N VAL A 314 7.95 -27.81 8.72
CA VAL A 314 8.41 -27.69 10.11
C VAL A 314 7.37 -26.93 10.93
N PRO A 315 6.81 -27.54 12.00
CA PRO A 315 5.83 -26.87 12.84
C PRO A 315 6.48 -25.77 13.70
N ALA A 316 5.68 -24.80 14.10
CA ALA A 316 6.14 -23.73 14.97
C ALA A 316 6.13 -24.09 16.46
N ASP A 317 5.59 -25.25 16.83
CA ASP A 317 5.42 -25.72 18.21
C ASP A 317 6.71 -26.28 18.88
N GLY A 318 7.81 -26.34 18.13
CA GLY A 318 9.08 -26.86 18.60
C GLY A 318 9.21 -28.38 18.57
N THR A 319 8.20 -29.13 18.13
CA THR A 319 8.29 -30.61 18.04
C THR A 319 9.29 -31.08 16.99
N ALA A 320 9.57 -30.23 16.00
CA ALA A 320 10.51 -30.48 14.89
C ALA A 320 10.26 -31.84 14.19
N GLN A 321 9.01 -32.28 14.12
CA GLN A 321 8.60 -33.46 13.38
C GLN A 321 7.96 -33.07 12.06
N ILE A 322 8.35 -33.73 10.98
CA ILE A 322 7.80 -33.50 9.63
C ILE A 322 7.30 -34.81 9.03
N ALA A 323 6.25 -34.74 8.23
CA ALA A 323 5.72 -35.90 7.52
C ALA A 323 6.73 -36.47 6.51
N THR A 324 6.82 -37.81 6.43
CA THR A 324 7.51 -38.44 5.31
C THR A 324 6.61 -38.47 4.08
N LEU A 325 7.17 -38.06 2.93
CA LEU A 325 6.41 -37.89 1.68
C LEU A 325 7.31 -37.87 0.43
N GLU A 326 6.69 -38.04 -0.69
CA GLU A 326 7.25 -37.69 -2.00
C GLU A 326 6.43 -36.54 -2.61
N ALA A 327 7.11 -35.57 -3.20
CA ALA A 327 6.46 -34.49 -3.92
C ALA A 327 7.14 -34.22 -5.27
N ARG A 328 6.32 -33.82 -6.25
CA ARG A 328 6.76 -33.32 -7.56
C ARG A 328 6.09 -32.00 -7.80
N ASP A 329 6.86 -31.00 -8.19
CA ASP A 329 6.33 -29.64 -8.20
C ASP A 329 7.02 -28.74 -9.23
N ALA A 330 6.29 -27.73 -9.68
CA ALA A 330 6.79 -26.70 -10.57
C ALA A 330 5.89 -25.47 -10.47
N PRO A 331 6.43 -24.23 -10.59
CA PRO A 331 5.63 -23.03 -10.50
C PRO A 331 4.58 -22.97 -11.62
N ARG A 332 3.38 -22.48 -11.27
CA ARG A 332 2.33 -22.14 -12.23
C ARG A 332 2.81 -21.05 -13.20
N PHE A 333 3.20 -19.91 -12.63
CA PHE A 333 3.68 -18.75 -13.37
C PHE A 333 5.20 -18.58 -13.26
N ALA A 334 5.82 -18.13 -14.34
CA ALA A 334 7.23 -17.73 -14.35
C ALA A 334 7.46 -16.43 -13.57
N TYR A 335 6.46 -15.57 -13.46
CA TYR A 335 6.48 -14.28 -12.78
C TYR A 335 5.54 -14.27 -11.58
N ARG A 336 6.09 -14.13 -10.39
CA ARG A 336 5.36 -14.16 -9.11
C ARG A 336 5.90 -13.03 -8.24
N ALA A 337 5.22 -11.88 -8.27
CA ALA A 337 5.78 -10.65 -7.73
C ALA A 337 5.09 -10.14 -6.47
N ALA A 338 5.88 -9.48 -5.64
CA ALA A 338 5.41 -8.52 -4.67
C ALA A 338 5.98 -7.13 -5.01
N PHE A 339 5.12 -6.14 -5.02
CA PHE A 339 5.44 -4.74 -5.22
C PHE A 339 5.40 -4.00 -3.88
N LEU A 340 6.35 -3.11 -3.69
CA LEU A 340 6.39 -2.24 -2.52
C LEU A 340 6.66 -0.80 -2.95
N ASP A 341 5.72 0.09 -2.63
CA ASP A 341 5.88 1.53 -2.71
C ASP A 341 6.62 2.03 -1.46
N VAL A 342 7.80 2.60 -1.66
CA VAL A 342 8.58 3.27 -0.61
C VAL A 342 8.65 4.79 -0.82
N ALA A 343 7.98 5.28 -1.87
CA ALA A 343 8.02 6.68 -2.26
C ALA A 343 7.02 7.52 -1.48
N ARG A 344 5.76 7.07 -1.34
CA ARG A 344 4.75 7.81 -0.59
C ARG A 344 5.11 7.90 0.88
N ASN A 345 5.46 6.79 1.49
CA ASN A 345 6.10 6.76 2.80
C ASN A 345 7.32 5.84 2.76
N PHE A 346 8.38 6.21 3.47
CA PHE A 346 9.62 5.46 3.44
C PHE A 346 9.54 4.25 4.37
N HIS A 347 9.95 3.10 3.85
CA HIS A 347 10.10 1.86 4.62
C HIS A 347 11.57 1.48 4.73
N SER A 348 11.97 1.03 5.90
CA SER A 348 13.37 0.73 6.19
C SER A 348 13.94 -0.40 5.34
N LYS A 349 15.26 -0.41 5.14
CA LYS A 349 15.96 -1.55 4.54
C LYS A 349 15.64 -2.85 5.26
N GLN A 350 15.54 -2.83 6.58
CA GLN A 350 15.24 -4.02 7.37
C GLN A 350 13.84 -4.59 7.05
N ALA A 351 12.86 -3.73 6.86
CA ALA A 351 11.53 -4.16 6.44
C ALA A 351 11.55 -4.79 5.04
N VAL A 352 12.31 -4.21 4.10
CA VAL A 352 12.50 -4.79 2.76
C VAL A 352 13.17 -6.17 2.86
N LEU A 353 14.22 -6.32 3.66
CA LEU A 353 14.91 -7.62 3.83
C LEU A 353 13.98 -8.68 4.44
N ARG A 354 13.15 -8.33 5.44
CA ARG A 354 12.13 -9.24 5.99
C ARG A 354 11.08 -9.66 4.96
N LEU A 355 10.65 -8.72 4.09
CA LEU A 355 9.75 -9.04 2.98
C LEU A 355 10.39 -10.04 2.01
N LEU A 356 11.65 -9.84 1.63
CA LEU A 356 12.38 -10.75 0.76
C LEU A 356 12.52 -12.17 1.38
N ASP A 357 12.68 -12.26 2.69
CA ASP A 357 12.69 -13.56 3.39
C ASP A 357 11.36 -14.31 3.23
N GLN A 358 10.23 -13.61 3.42
CA GLN A 358 8.92 -14.22 3.27
C GLN A 358 8.59 -14.55 1.80
N MET A 359 8.98 -13.68 0.87
CA MET A 359 8.88 -13.98 -0.56
C MET A 359 9.64 -15.28 -0.92
N ALA A 360 10.84 -15.45 -0.39
CA ALA A 360 11.66 -16.66 -0.60
C ALA A 360 10.98 -17.90 -0.01
N ALA A 361 10.52 -17.84 1.24
CA ALA A 361 9.84 -18.95 1.91
C ALA A 361 8.58 -19.40 1.17
N TRP A 362 7.88 -18.47 0.54
CA TRP A 362 6.66 -18.71 -0.25
C TRP A 362 6.89 -18.74 -1.77
N LYS A 363 8.15 -18.90 -2.20
CA LYS A 363 8.56 -19.15 -3.61
C LYS A 363 8.16 -18.04 -4.59
N MET A 364 8.02 -16.81 -4.14
CA MET A 364 7.90 -15.62 -5.00
C MET A 364 9.28 -15.24 -5.54
N ASN A 365 9.36 -14.70 -6.76
CA ASN A 365 10.65 -14.56 -7.45
C ASN A 365 10.92 -13.19 -8.10
N VAL A 366 10.00 -12.23 -7.97
CA VAL A 366 10.20 -10.86 -8.45
C VAL A 366 9.83 -9.89 -7.35
N PHE A 367 10.78 -9.04 -6.98
CA PHE A 367 10.53 -7.89 -6.12
C PHE A 367 10.44 -6.64 -7.00
N HIS A 368 9.23 -6.10 -7.13
CA HIS A 368 8.95 -4.87 -7.86
C HIS A 368 9.11 -3.70 -6.89
N PHE A 369 10.13 -2.88 -7.10
CA PHE A 369 10.58 -1.87 -6.16
C PHE A 369 10.28 -0.47 -6.69
N HIS A 370 9.20 0.13 -6.19
CA HIS A 370 8.73 1.48 -6.58
C HIS A 370 9.48 2.54 -5.78
N LEU A 371 10.51 3.13 -6.42
CA LEU A 371 11.53 3.96 -5.78
C LEU A 371 11.31 5.46 -5.91
N SER A 372 10.35 5.90 -6.72
CA SER A 372 10.04 7.32 -6.89
C SER A 372 8.58 7.55 -7.21
N ASP A 373 8.06 8.65 -6.72
CA ASP A 373 6.70 9.13 -6.98
C ASP A 373 6.61 10.65 -6.70
N ASP A 374 5.40 11.20 -6.62
CA ASP A 374 5.19 12.62 -6.33
C ASP A 374 5.71 13.04 -4.95
N GLU A 375 5.64 12.15 -3.96
CA GLU A 375 5.92 12.44 -2.56
C GLU A 375 7.32 12.03 -2.10
N GLY A 376 8.08 11.38 -2.96
CA GLY A 376 9.44 10.98 -2.58
C GLY A 376 10.26 10.31 -3.66
N TRP A 377 11.57 10.58 -3.63
CA TRP A 377 12.61 9.89 -4.37
C TRP A 377 13.48 9.07 -3.42
N ARG A 378 13.67 7.78 -3.64
CA ARG A 378 14.20 6.87 -2.60
C ARG A 378 15.52 6.19 -2.91
N ILE A 379 16.22 6.59 -3.97
CA ILE A 379 17.49 5.96 -4.34
C ILE A 379 18.59 7.01 -4.62
N GLU A 380 19.75 6.80 -4.02
CA GLU A 380 20.93 7.64 -4.30
C GLU A 380 21.45 7.42 -5.71
N ILE A 381 21.55 8.49 -6.49
CA ILE A 381 22.12 8.50 -7.84
C ILE A 381 23.37 9.37 -7.82
N PRO A 382 24.57 8.79 -8.03
CA PRO A 382 25.82 9.56 -8.05
C PRO A 382 25.79 10.74 -9.04
N GLY A 383 26.13 11.92 -8.55
CA GLY A 383 26.13 13.17 -9.33
C GLY A 383 24.78 13.90 -9.39
N LEU A 384 23.74 13.38 -8.76
CA LEU A 384 22.41 14.01 -8.64
C LEU A 384 22.00 14.08 -7.16
N ALA A 385 22.78 14.74 -6.34
CA ALA A 385 22.62 14.75 -4.89
C ALA A 385 21.29 15.33 -4.42
N GLU A 386 20.66 16.23 -5.20
CA GLU A 386 19.38 16.83 -4.85
C GLU A 386 18.23 15.83 -4.89
N LEU A 387 18.35 14.72 -5.63
CA LEU A 387 17.33 13.65 -5.62
C LEU A 387 17.11 13.11 -4.20
N THR A 388 18.18 12.94 -3.43
CA THR A 388 18.11 12.51 -2.04
C THR A 388 18.18 13.66 -1.03
N GLY A 389 18.82 14.77 -1.37
CA GLY A 389 18.91 15.94 -0.48
C GLY A 389 17.61 16.75 -0.38
N VAL A 390 16.81 16.76 -1.43
CA VAL A 390 15.54 17.48 -1.52
C VAL A 390 14.39 16.49 -1.73
N GLY A 391 14.49 15.65 -2.77
CA GLY A 391 13.41 14.77 -3.20
C GLY A 391 13.09 13.64 -2.22
N SER A 392 13.97 13.30 -1.29
CA SER A 392 13.71 12.29 -0.26
C SER A 392 13.32 12.86 1.11
N GLN A 393 13.21 14.18 1.23
CA GLN A 393 12.93 14.87 2.48
C GLN A 393 11.58 15.57 2.42
N ARG A 394 10.79 15.52 3.50
CA ARG A 394 9.56 16.29 3.66
C ARG A 394 9.66 17.19 4.87
N CYS A 395 9.38 18.48 4.69
CA CYS A 395 9.37 19.44 5.78
C CYS A 395 8.57 20.70 5.37
N HIS A 396 8.31 21.58 6.32
CA HIS A 396 7.68 22.87 6.03
C HIS A 396 8.68 23.83 5.37
N ASP A 397 8.84 23.72 4.06
CA ASP A 397 9.57 24.67 3.21
C ASP A 397 8.71 25.01 1.99
N VAL A 398 8.00 26.12 2.05
CA VAL A 398 7.10 26.56 0.97
C VAL A 398 7.82 26.83 -0.37
N SER A 399 9.15 26.97 -0.36
CA SER A 399 9.95 27.13 -1.56
C SER A 399 10.39 25.81 -2.18
N GLU A 400 10.27 24.73 -1.45
CA GLU A 400 10.72 23.38 -1.82
C GLU A 400 12.15 23.30 -2.36
N GLN A 401 13.03 24.17 -1.85
CA GLN A 401 14.47 24.13 -2.19
C GLN A 401 15.28 23.19 -1.29
N ARG A 402 14.76 22.87 -0.11
CA ARG A 402 15.43 22.00 0.88
C ARG A 402 14.73 20.66 1.09
N CYS A 403 13.42 20.61 0.87
CA CYS A 403 12.58 19.44 1.05
C CYS A 403 11.28 19.64 0.28
N LEU A 404 10.57 18.55 0.03
CA LEU A 404 9.19 18.56 -0.43
C LEU A 404 8.26 19.00 0.69
N LEU A 405 7.07 19.51 0.35
CA LEU A 405 6.05 19.85 1.33
C LEU A 405 5.60 18.59 2.12
N PRO A 406 5.20 18.76 3.40
CA PRO A 406 5.02 17.63 4.32
C PRO A 406 3.66 16.96 4.18
N GLN A 407 3.40 16.35 3.04
CA GLN A 407 2.20 15.58 2.72
C GLN A 407 2.11 14.29 3.54
N LEU A 408 0.96 13.62 3.49
CA LEU A 408 0.68 12.29 4.05
C LEU A 408 0.94 12.20 5.56
N GLY A 409 0.67 13.27 6.28
CA GLY A 409 0.78 13.28 7.72
C GLY A 409 2.22 13.21 8.24
N SER A 410 3.20 13.70 7.48
CA SER A 410 4.61 13.69 7.91
C SER A 410 4.97 14.76 8.93
N GLY A 411 4.17 15.82 9.05
CA GLY A 411 4.49 16.94 9.96
C GLY A 411 5.58 17.87 9.41
N PRO A 412 5.93 18.97 10.15
CA PRO A 412 6.71 20.07 9.60
C PRO A 412 8.22 19.86 9.57
N PHE A 413 8.76 18.79 10.15
CA PHE A 413 10.19 18.52 10.26
C PHE A 413 10.61 17.34 9.39
N SER A 414 11.87 17.30 8.97
CA SER A 414 12.38 16.25 8.08
C SER A 414 12.66 14.89 8.75
N ASP A 415 12.67 14.82 10.07
CA ASP A 415 12.82 13.59 10.85
C ASP A 415 11.49 12.83 11.01
N ASN A 416 10.92 12.41 9.92
CA ASN A 416 9.59 11.80 9.85
C ASN A 416 9.57 10.55 8.95
N ASN A 417 8.47 9.80 8.98
CA ASN A 417 8.29 8.56 8.20
C ASN A 417 8.17 8.80 6.68
N GLY A 418 7.90 10.03 6.26
CA GLY A 418 7.86 10.41 4.85
C GLY A 418 9.24 10.73 4.26
N SER A 419 10.26 10.83 5.10
CA SER A 419 11.65 11.15 4.71
C SER A 419 12.54 9.92 4.80
N GLY A 420 13.46 9.79 3.86
CA GLY A 420 14.43 8.71 3.83
C GLY A 420 14.76 8.25 2.41
N TYR A 421 15.84 7.53 2.27
CA TYR A 421 16.28 6.94 1.00
C TYR A 421 17.22 5.76 1.25
N PHE A 422 17.40 4.93 0.24
CA PHE A 422 18.44 3.90 0.21
C PHE A 422 19.70 4.50 -0.39
N SER A 423 20.81 4.42 0.35
CA SER A 423 22.12 4.73 -0.20
C SER A 423 22.45 3.73 -1.33
N ARG A 424 23.45 4.08 -2.14
CA ARG A 424 23.98 3.15 -3.13
C ARG A 424 24.37 1.81 -2.51
N ALA A 425 24.97 1.81 -1.33
CA ALA A 425 25.36 0.61 -0.59
C ALA A 425 24.16 -0.19 -0.11
N ASP A 426 23.12 0.47 0.42
CA ASP A 426 21.87 -0.19 0.86
C ASP A 426 21.17 -0.89 -0.29
N TYR A 427 21.10 -0.24 -1.45
CA TYR A 427 20.47 -0.83 -2.63
C TYR A 427 21.24 -2.05 -3.13
N ILE A 428 22.57 -1.98 -3.19
CA ILE A 428 23.42 -3.13 -3.55
C ILE A 428 23.18 -4.29 -2.60
N GLU A 429 23.15 -4.04 -1.29
CA GLU A 429 22.86 -5.07 -0.29
C GLU A 429 21.48 -5.70 -0.49
N ILE A 430 20.44 -4.91 -0.77
CA ILE A 430 19.10 -5.42 -1.07
C ILE A 430 19.13 -6.36 -2.29
N VAL A 431 19.80 -5.96 -3.35
CA VAL A 431 19.91 -6.77 -4.58
C VAL A 431 20.70 -8.07 -4.33
N GLU A 432 21.80 -8.02 -3.59
CA GLU A 432 22.57 -9.21 -3.17
C GLU A 432 21.74 -10.15 -2.31
N TYR A 433 20.97 -9.59 -1.38
CA TYR A 433 20.09 -10.34 -0.49
C TYR A 433 18.97 -11.04 -1.26
N ALA A 434 18.36 -10.36 -2.22
CA ALA A 434 17.36 -10.92 -3.12
C ALA A 434 17.94 -12.02 -4.02
N ARG A 435 19.13 -11.78 -4.60
CA ARG A 435 19.83 -12.75 -5.46
C ARG A 435 20.09 -14.07 -4.74
N ALA A 436 20.53 -14.04 -3.50
CA ALA A 436 20.78 -15.23 -2.68
C ALA A 436 19.48 -16.04 -2.41
N ARG A 437 18.30 -15.45 -2.63
CA ARG A 437 16.97 -16.01 -2.45
C ARG A 437 16.25 -16.32 -3.76
N HIS A 438 16.97 -16.28 -4.87
CA HIS A 438 16.41 -16.46 -6.22
C HIS A 438 15.28 -15.46 -6.55
N ILE A 439 15.38 -14.23 -6.04
CA ILE A 439 14.45 -13.15 -6.30
C ILE A 439 15.14 -12.10 -7.19
N THR A 440 14.51 -11.77 -8.31
CA THR A 440 14.96 -10.68 -9.19
C THR A 440 14.40 -9.37 -8.65
N VAL A 441 15.27 -8.37 -8.45
CA VAL A 441 14.84 -7.00 -8.13
C VAL A 441 14.57 -6.27 -9.45
N MET A 442 13.37 -5.77 -9.61
CA MET A 442 12.95 -4.93 -10.72
C MET A 442 12.68 -3.52 -10.19
N PRO A 443 13.59 -2.57 -10.42
CA PRO A 443 13.37 -1.18 -10.02
C PRO A 443 12.35 -0.50 -10.91
N GLU A 444 11.56 0.38 -10.30
CA GLU A 444 10.67 1.29 -10.97
C GLU A 444 11.04 2.73 -10.63
N ILE A 445 11.16 3.55 -11.66
CA ILE A 445 11.21 5.01 -11.58
C ILE A 445 10.06 5.51 -12.43
N ASP A 446 9.03 6.02 -11.78
CA ASP A 446 7.79 6.38 -12.45
C ASP A 446 7.94 7.67 -13.29
N MET A 447 7.35 7.63 -14.49
CA MET A 447 7.44 8.71 -15.47
C MET A 447 6.45 8.51 -16.63
N PRO A 448 5.94 9.55 -17.30
CA PRO A 448 6.24 10.98 -17.04
C PRO A 448 5.43 11.59 -15.89
N ALA A 449 4.29 10.99 -15.50
CA ALA A 449 3.54 11.36 -14.30
C ALA A 449 4.18 10.75 -13.03
N HIS A 450 3.63 11.01 -11.87
CA HIS A 450 4.16 10.54 -10.59
C HIS A 450 5.66 10.85 -10.38
N ALA A 451 6.10 11.99 -10.92
CA ALA A 451 7.51 12.36 -10.99
C ALA A 451 7.86 13.64 -10.21
N ARG A 452 6.91 14.16 -9.40
CA ARG A 452 7.07 15.46 -8.74
C ARG A 452 8.34 15.54 -7.89
N ALA A 453 8.66 14.53 -7.10
CA ALA A 453 9.86 14.53 -6.29
C ALA A 453 11.13 14.72 -7.12
N ALA A 454 11.24 14.06 -8.28
CA ALA A 454 12.34 14.24 -9.21
C ALA A 454 12.32 15.63 -9.86
N VAL A 455 11.15 16.12 -10.27
CA VAL A 455 11.01 17.45 -10.91
C VAL A 455 11.43 18.55 -9.96
N ILE A 456 10.96 18.53 -8.71
CA ILE A 456 11.32 19.52 -7.68
C ILE A 456 12.81 19.42 -7.33
N ALA A 457 13.35 18.22 -7.14
CA ALA A 457 14.76 18.02 -6.85
C ALA A 457 15.67 18.55 -7.97
N MET A 458 15.31 18.26 -9.23
CA MET A 458 16.09 18.75 -10.37
C MET A 458 15.93 20.26 -10.61
N GLU A 459 14.81 20.85 -10.25
CA GLU A 459 14.63 22.30 -10.26
C GLU A 459 15.46 22.97 -9.15
N ALA A 460 15.50 22.41 -7.93
CA ALA A 460 16.40 22.87 -6.86
C ALA A 460 17.87 22.79 -7.31
N ARG A 461 18.27 21.72 -8.00
CA ARG A 461 19.59 21.58 -8.63
C ARG A 461 19.84 22.67 -9.67
N TYR A 462 18.87 22.90 -10.55
CA TYR A 462 18.97 23.96 -11.56
C TYR A 462 19.23 25.32 -10.91
N GLN A 463 18.44 25.70 -9.91
CA GLN A 463 18.56 26.98 -9.21
C GLN A 463 19.94 27.11 -8.51
N ARG A 464 20.41 26.06 -7.87
CA ARG A 464 21.73 26.05 -7.19
C ARG A 464 22.87 26.25 -8.19
N LEU A 465 22.87 25.53 -9.30
CA LEU A 465 23.92 25.59 -10.32
C LEU A 465 23.92 26.93 -11.10
N MET A 466 22.73 27.49 -11.36
CA MET A 466 22.59 28.82 -11.97
C MET A 466 23.20 29.90 -11.05
N ARG A 467 22.93 29.85 -9.75
CA ARG A 467 23.58 30.78 -8.78
C ARG A 467 25.08 30.62 -8.74
N ALA A 468 25.60 29.43 -9.05
CA ALA A 468 27.04 29.16 -9.16
C ALA A 468 27.65 29.50 -10.53
N GLY A 469 26.86 30.05 -11.47
CA GLY A 469 27.30 30.39 -12.82
C GLY A 469 27.53 29.19 -13.76
N GLN A 470 26.98 28.02 -13.41
CA GLN A 470 27.18 26.76 -14.14
C GLN A 470 25.96 26.41 -14.99
N SER A 471 25.59 27.31 -15.92
CA SER A 471 24.34 27.24 -16.67
C SER A 471 24.17 25.98 -17.53
N GLU A 472 25.23 25.47 -18.15
CA GLU A 472 25.18 24.24 -18.95
C GLU A 472 24.90 23.02 -18.06
N GLN A 473 25.60 22.89 -16.94
CA GLN A 473 25.38 21.81 -15.97
C GLN A 473 24.01 21.91 -15.31
N ALA A 474 23.52 23.13 -15.07
CA ALA A 474 22.19 23.38 -14.54
C ALA A 474 21.11 22.79 -15.45
N SER A 475 21.20 23.04 -16.75
CA SER A 475 20.22 22.62 -17.74
C SER A 475 20.31 21.14 -18.13
N ALA A 476 21.41 20.45 -17.81
CA ALA A 476 21.71 19.10 -18.31
C ALA A 476 20.64 18.06 -17.95
N TYR A 477 20.03 18.17 -16.74
CA TYR A 477 19.04 17.24 -16.21
C TYR A 477 17.76 17.93 -15.73
N ARG A 478 17.47 19.11 -16.26
CA ARG A 478 16.22 19.81 -15.94
C ARG A 478 15.04 19.04 -16.53
N LEU A 479 14.01 18.78 -15.72
CA LEU A 479 12.86 17.95 -16.09
C LEU A 479 11.62 18.76 -16.47
N ARG A 480 11.67 20.08 -16.24
CA ARG A 480 10.56 20.99 -16.47
C ARG A 480 10.88 21.95 -17.61
N ASP A 481 9.92 22.19 -18.50
CA ASP A 481 9.94 23.31 -19.44
C ASP A 481 9.49 24.57 -18.69
N PRO A 482 10.35 25.60 -18.54
CA PRO A 482 10.00 26.80 -17.78
C PRO A 482 8.89 27.62 -18.43
N THR A 483 8.61 27.39 -19.71
CA THR A 483 7.55 28.10 -20.45
C THR A 483 6.20 27.40 -20.37
N ASP A 484 6.18 26.19 -19.83
CA ASP A 484 4.97 25.39 -19.71
C ASP A 484 4.36 25.54 -18.32
N ASP A 485 3.24 26.21 -18.24
CA ASP A 485 2.41 26.34 -17.05
C ASP A 485 1.07 25.58 -17.17
N SER A 486 1.01 24.59 -18.06
CA SER A 486 -0.12 23.68 -18.21
C SER A 486 -0.38 22.90 -16.93
N ASN A 487 -1.61 22.52 -16.70
CA ASN A 487 -1.98 21.69 -15.58
C ASN A 487 -1.38 20.28 -15.69
N THR A 488 -0.81 19.79 -14.59
CA THR A 488 -0.29 18.43 -14.44
C THR A 488 -0.75 17.89 -13.09
N THR A 489 -2.02 17.45 -13.04
CA THR A 489 -2.60 16.91 -11.81
C THR A 489 -2.47 15.41 -11.78
N SER A 490 -1.86 14.88 -10.74
CA SER A 490 -1.86 13.44 -10.44
C SER A 490 -2.98 13.08 -9.46
N VAL A 491 -3.19 11.81 -9.23
CA VAL A 491 -4.17 11.33 -8.26
C VAL A 491 -3.86 11.89 -6.88
N GLN A 492 -4.88 12.49 -6.25
CA GLN A 492 -4.83 13.12 -4.92
C GLN A 492 -3.94 14.36 -4.83
N PHE A 493 -3.07 14.59 -5.78
CA PHE A 493 -2.09 15.65 -5.74
C PHE A 493 -2.27 16.59 -6.92
N TYR A 494 -2.80 17.75 -6.63
CA TYR A 494 -3.16 18.79 -7.59
C TYR A 494 -2.00 19.75 -7.72
N ASP A 495 -0.92 19.29 -8.33
CA ASP A 495 0.27 20.09 -8.51
C ASP A 495 0.61 20.23 -9.99
N ARG A 496 1.06 21.41 -10.39
CA ARG A 496 1.51 21.70 -11.75
C ARG A 496 2.91 21.18 -12.06
N THR A 497 3.55 20.52 -11.10
CA THR A 497 4.92 20.01 -11.21
C THR A 497 5.01 18.51 -11.07
N SER A 498 3.89 17.79 -11.08
CA SER A 498 3.88 16.32 -10.92
C SER A 498 4.46 15.56 -12.11
N TYR A 499 4.52 16.18 -13.28
CA TYR A 499 4.97 15.50 -14.50
C TYR A 499 6.32 16.04 -14.97
N LEU A 500 7.24 15.16 -15.32
CA LEU A 500 8.39 15.55 -16.11
C LEU A 500 7.96 15.83 -17.57
N ASN A 501 8.69 16.69 -18.27
CA ASN A 501 8.38 17.00 -19.66
C ASN A 501 9.00 15.94 -20.58
N PRO A 502 8.18 15.15 -21.31
CA PRO A 502 8.64 14.03 -22.12
C PRO A 502 9.31 14.47 -23.44
N CYS A 503 9.23 15.76 -23.78
CA CYS A 503 9.74 16.29 -25.04
C CYS A 503 11.15 16.88 -24.92
N LEU A 504 11.68 16.98 -23.68
CA LEU A 504 13.01 17.54 -23.43
C LEU A 504 14.10 16.48 -23.59
N ASP A 505 15.17 16.82 -24.29
CA ASP A 505 16.39 15.97 -24.35
C ASP A 505 17.00 15.75 -22.95
N SER A 506 16.86 16.73 -22.04
CA SER A 506 17.32 16.64 -20.65
C SER A 506 16.58 15.57 -19.85
N SER A 507 15.29 15.35 -20.14
CA SER A 507 14.52 14.26 -19.53
C SER A 507 15.07 12.89 -19.95
N LEU A 508 15.37 12.69 -21.24
CA LEU A 508 15.99 11.44 -21.70
C LEU A 508 17.41 11.25 -21.16
N ARG A 509 18.20 12.33 -21.04
CA ARG A 509 19.53 12.26 -20.40
C ARG A 509 19.42 11.88 -18.91
N PHE A 510 18.42 12.40 -18.22
CA PHE A 510 18.15 12.03 -16.83
C PHE A 510 17.85 10.53 -16.71
N VAL A 511 16.95 10.03 -17.53
CA VAL A 511 16.58 8.59 -17.55
C VAL A 511 17.79 7.72 -17.86
N ASP A 512 18.60 8.09 -18.87
CA ASP A 512 19.81 7.36 -19.23
C ASP A 512 20.82 7.31 -18.08
N LYS A 513 21.01 8.44 -17.39
CA LYS A 513 21.87 8.53 -16.19
C LYS A 513 21.36 7.61 -15.07
N VAL A 514 20.07 7.66 -14.76
CA VAL A 514 19.47 6.84 -13.68
C VAL A 514 19.61 5.35 -14.01
N ILE A 515 19.22 4.93 -15.21
CA ILE A 515 19.35 3.52 -15.63
C ILE A 515 20.79 3.05 -15.56
N GLY A 516 21.73 3.86 -16.05
CA GLY A 516 23.16 3.53 -16.06
C GLY A 516 23.74 3.31 -14.65
N GLU A 517 23.39 4.18 -13.70
CA GLU A 517 23.84 4.05 -12.31
C GLU A 517 23.19 2.83 -11.62
N MET A 518 21.90 2.60 -11.82
CA MET A 518 21.23 1.44 -11.26
C MET A 518 21.75 0.13 -11.86
N GLN A 519 22.06 0.11 -13.16
CA GLN A 519 22.73 -1.02 -13.80
C GLN A 519 24.11 -1.29 -13.19
N ALA A 520 24.86 -0.24 -12.86
CA ALA A 520 26.15 -0.38 -12.20
C ALA A 520 26.02 -0.99 -10.79
N MET A 521 25.00 -0.57 -10.02
CA MET A 521 24.69 -1.17 -8.71
C MET A 521 24.32 -2.66 -8.85
N HIS A 522 23.49 -3.01 -9.80
CA HIS A 522 23.11 -4.39 -10.08
C HIS A 522 24.29 -5.28 -10.48
N ARG A 523 25.21 -4.76 -11.32
CA ARG A 523 26.46 -5.48 -11.67
C ARG A 523 27.32 -5.73 -10.44
N GLN A 524 27.47 -4.73 -9.59
CA GLN A 524 28.23 -4.85 -8.35
C GLN A 524 27.60 -5.88 -7.41
N ALA A 525 26.27 -5.93 -7.31
CA ALA A 525 25.53 -6.92 -6.52
C ALA A 525 25.57 -8.34 -7.13
N GLY A 526 26.11 -8.52 -8.34
CA GLY A 526 26.14 -9.80 -9.03
C GLY A 526 24.79 -10.32 -9.53
N GLN A 527 23.79 -9.44 -9.61
CA GLN A 527 22.50 -9.68 -10.27
C GLN A 527 22.35 -8.67 -11.40
N PRO A 528 22.66 -9.03 -12.66
CA PRO A 528 22.49 -8.12 -13.79
C PRO A 528 21.06 -7.58 -13.87
N LEU A 529 20.92 -6.29 -14.15
CA LEU A 529 19.62 -5.65 -14.36
C LEU A 529 19.03 -6.15 -15.68
N THR A 530 18.03 -7.01 -15.61
CA THR A 530 17.40 -7.65 -16.77
C THR A 530 15.99 -7.15 -17.03
N ARG A 531 15.40 -6.46 -16.08
CA ARG A 531 14.05 -5.88 -16.10
C ARG A 531 14.08 -4.45 -15.61
N TRP A 532 13.39 -3.58 -16.31
CA TRP A 532 13.18 -2.18 -15.92
C TRP A 532 11.70 -1.86 -15.96
N HIS A 533 11.18 -1.27 -14.88
CA HIS A 533 9.80 -0.80 -14.89
C HIS A 533 9.76 0.71 -15.15
N PHE A 534 8.99 1.08 -16.16
CA PHE A 534 8.89 2.45 -16.64
C PHE A 534 7.93 3.31 -15.80
N GLY A 535 7.00 2.69 -15.03
CA GLY A 535 5.85 3.36 -14.49
C GLY A 535 4.81 3.58 -15.57
N GLY A 536 4.49 4.83 -15.86
CA GLY A 536 3.67 5.22 -17.02
C GLY A 536 2.20 5.39 -16.72
N ASP A 537 1.77 5.15 -15.49
CA ASP A 537 0.39 5.34 -15.07
C ASP A 537 0.00 6.80 -14.98
N GLU A 538 -1.28 7.02 -15.20
CA GLU A 538 -2.00 8.27 -14.93
C GLU A 538 -1.39 9.54 -15.52
N ALA A 539 -0.63 9.43 -16.62
CA ALA A 539 -0.03 10.55 -17.33
C ALA A 539 -1.07 11.35 -18.13
N LYS A 540 -2.14 11.70 -17.47
CA LYS A 540 -3.26 12.55 -17.95
C LYS A 540 -3.74 13.34 -16.74
N ASN A 541 -4.35 14.51 -16.96
CA ASN A 541 -4.96 15.21 -15.83
C ASN A 541 -6.09 14.36 -15.25
N ILE A 542 -5.93 13.98 -14.01
CA ILE A 542 -6.95 13.25 -13.25
C ILE A 542 -8.04 14.27 -12.89
N ARG A 543 -9.27 13.93 -13.21
CA ARG A 543 -10.42 14.72 -12.79
C ARG A 543 -10.70 14.44 -11.34
N PHE A 544 -10.35 15.39 -10.52
CA PHE A 544 -10.87 15.48 -9.16
C PHE A 544 -12.01 16.46 -9.17
N GLY A 545 -12.93 16.27 -8.27
CA GLY A 545 -14.02 17.21 -8.18
C GLY A 545 -13.58 18.57 -7.67
N ALA A 546 -14.52 19.22 -7.11
CA ALA A 546 -14.50 20.66 -6.90
C ALA A 546 -13.65 21.14 -5.72
N GLY A 547 -13.06 20.30 -4.91
CA GLY A 547 -12.23 20.72 -3.79
C GLY A 547 -10.97 21.47 -4.19
N TYR A 548 -10.58 21.39 -5.43
CA TYR A 548 -9.40 22.06 -5.97
C TYR A 548 -9.72 23.46 -6.47
N SER A 549 -9.10 24.46 -5.89
CA SER A 549 -9.19 25.84 -6.34
C SER A 549 -8.13 26.11 -7.42
N ASP A 550 -8.53 26.19 -8.66
CA ASP A 550 -7.68 26.61 -9.77
C ASP A 550 -7.90 28.08 -10.10
N ARG A 551 -6.89 28.91 -9.79
CA ARG A 551 -6.96 30.37 -10.06
C ARG A 551 -6.96 30.73 -11.54
N GLN A 552 -6.46 29.83 -12.40
CA GLN A 552 -6.43 30.08 -13.85
C GLN A 552 -7.74 29.70 -14.55
N HIS A 553 -8.41 28.65 -14.05
CA HIS A 553 -9.63 28.11 -14.62
C HIS A 553 -10.71 27.94 -13.54
N PRO A 554 -11.20 29.05 -12.94
CA PRO A 554 -12.24 28.96 -11.92
C PRO A 554 -13.57 28.53 -12.53
N LYS A 555 -14.25 27.59 -11.87
CA LYS A 555 -15.64 27.28 -12.21
C LYS A 555 -16.52 28.48 -11.88
N PRO A 556 -17.30 29.00 -12.82
CA PRO A 556 -18.06 30.22 -12.61
C PRO A 556 -18.92 30.19 -11.34
N GLY A 557 -18.81 31.26 -10.51
CA GLY A 557 -19.57 31.43 -9.29
C GLY A 557 -19.10 30.62 -8.08
N THR A 558 -18.08 29.74 -8.20
CA THR A 558 -17.60 28.88 -7.11
C THR A 558 -16.16 29.14 -6.71
N GLY A 559 -15.34 29.73 -7.57
CA GLY A 559 -13.89 29.83 -7.40
C GLY A 559 -13.16 28.48 -7.53
N LEU A 560 -13.87 27.43 -7.95
CA LEU A 560 -13.39 26.09 -8.10
C LEU A 560 -12.97 25.80 -9.54
N ARG A 561 -12.22 24.74 -9.76
CA ARG A 561 -11.68 24.37 -11.06
C ARG A 561 -12.79 24.12 -12.11
N ASP A 562 -12.61 24.67 -13.31
CA ASP A 562 -13.46 24.36 -14.45
C ASP A 562 -12.78 23.34 -15.38
N TRP A 563 -13.21 22.10 -15.30
CA TRP A 563 -12.67 20.98 -16.07
C TRP A 563 -12.79 21.15 -17.59
N GLN A 564 -13.75 21.93 -18.05
CA GLN A 564 -13.97 22.14 -19.49
C GLN A 564 -12.94 23.08 -20.10
N GLN A 565 -12.30 23.91 -19.26
CA GLN A 565 -11.30 24.89 -19.67
C GLN A 565 -9.88 24.45 -19.26
N GLU A 566 -9.74 23.23 -18.75
CA GLU A 566 -8.46 22.72 -18.31
C GLU A 566 -7.51 22.43 -19.47
N ASP A 567 -6.30 22.95 -19.38
CA ASP A 567 -5.24 22.56 -20.30
C ASP A 567 -4.89 21.07 -20.16
N GLN A 568 -4.58 20.43 -21.27
CA GLN A 568 -3.94 19.11 -21.23
C GLN A 568 -2.51 19.25 -20.72
N PRO A 569 -1.94 18.20 -20.10
CA PRO A 569 -0.52 18.21 -19.76
C PRO A 569 0.34 18.58 -20.96
N TRP A 570 1.34 19.41 -20.74
CA TRP A 570 2.28 19.94 -21.74
C TRP A 570 1.66 20.78 -22.86
N ALA A 571 0.41 21.22 -22.73
CA ALA A 571 -0.28 21.98 -23.76
C ALA A 571 0.41 23.30 -24.11
N LYS A 572 1.11 23.93 -23.16
CA LYS A 572 1.85 25.19 -23.36
C LYS A 572 3.35 25.01 -23.61
N SER A 573 3.85 23.77 -23.54
CA SER A 573 5.24 23.47 -23.86
C SER A 573 5.51 23.66 -25.36
N GLN A 574 6.37 24.62 -25.70
CA GLN A 574 6.73 24.88 -27.09
C GLN A 574 7.45 23.68 -27.73
N VAL A 575 8.24 22.95 -26.95
CA VAL A 575 8.97 21.76 -27.44
C VAL A 575 7.99 20.63 -27.76
N CYS A 576 7.01 20.39 -26.89
CA CYS A 576 5.98 19.37 -27.15
C CYS A 576 5.07 19.76 -28.33
N GLN A 577 4.67 21.02 -28.43
CA GLN A 577 3.91 21.51 -29.58
C GLN A 577 4.68 21.36 -30.92
N ALA A 578 5.99 21.62 -30.89
CA ALA A 578 6.83 21.41 -32.04
C ALA A 578 6.90 19.93 -32.49
N LEU A 579 6.94 18.99 -31.53
CA LEU A 579 6.86 17.55 -31.81
C LEU A 579 5.55 17.17 -32.48
N VAL A 580 4.43 17.64 -31.97
CA VAL A 580 3.10 17.41 -32.57
C VAL A 580 3.04 18.03 -33.96
N LYS A 581 3.44 19.29 -34.12
CA LYS A 581 3.45 19.98 -35.41
C LYS A 581 4.35 19.29 -36.46
N SER A 582 5.42 18.66 -36.05
CA SER A 582 6.31 17.92 -36.96
C SER A 582 5.74 16.56 -37.40
N GLY A 583 4.61 16.14 -36.86
CA GLY A 583 4.00 14.82 -37.12
C GLY A 583 4.72 13.63 -36.48
N LYS A 584 5.68 13.89 -35.57
CA LYS A 584 6.36 12.80 -34.82
C LYS A 584 5.48 12.19 -33.75
N VAL A 585 4.52 12.96 -33.27
CA VAL A 585 3.48 12.54 -32.31
C VAL A 585 2.14 13.05 -32.85
N THR A 586 1.10 12.23 -32.75
CA THR A 586 -0.24 12.56 -33.29
C THR A 586 -0.84 13.77 -32.59
N ASP A 587 -0.82 13.78 -31.28
CA ASP A 587 -1.28 14.86 -30.41
C ASP A 587 -0.65 14.73 -29.01
N LEU A 588 -0.99 15.64 -28.11
CA LEU A 588 -0.47 15.68 -26.74
C LEU A 588 -0.84 14.43 -25.92
N THR A 589 -1.97 13.79 -26.20
CA THR A 589 -2.42 12.61 -25.46
C THR A 589 -1.56 11.37 -25.73
N HIS A 590 -0.84 11.36 -26.86
CA HIS A 590 0.10 10.28 -27.25
C HIS A 590 1.52 10.48 -26.70
N LEU A 591 1.81 11.60 -26.05
CA LEU A 591 3.14 11.87 -25.48
C LEU A 591 3.61 10.84 -24.46
N PRO A 592 2.78 10.30 -23.55
CA PRO A 592 3.21 9.25 -22.62
C PRO A 592 3.74 8.01 -23.33
N SER A 593 3.00 7.49 -24.31
CA SER A 593 3.45 6.32 -25.08
C SER A 593 4.64 6.64 -26.01
N TYR A 594 4.71 7.84 -26.58
CA TYR A 594 5.90 8.31 -27.30
C TYR A 594 7.15 8.28 -26.41
N PHE A 595 7.02 8.77 -25.17
CA PHE A 595 8.10 8.76 -24.20
C PHE A 595 8.49 7.34 -23.77
N ALA A 596 7.52 6.46 -23.56
CA ALA A 596 7.77 5.06 -23.26
C ALA A 596 8.56 4.36 -24.38
N LEU A 597 8.22 4.64 -25.65
CA LEU A 597 8.97 4.15 -26.80
C LEU A 597 10.41 4.69 -26.84
N ALA A 598 10.60 5.98 -26.53
CA ALA A 598 11.92 6.59 -26.47
C ALA A 598 12.77 5.99 -25.32
N VAL A 599 12.18 5.81 -24.13
CA VAL A 599 12.85 5.19 -22.99
C VAL A 599 13.18 3.73 -23.28
N SER A 600 12.34 2.99 -24.00
CA SER A 600 12.64 1.60 -24.37
C SER A 600 13.93 1.45 -25.20
N LYS A 601 14.27 2.45 -26.01
CA LYS A 601 15.55 2.51 -26.74
C LYS A 601 16.74 2.66 -25.78
N THR A 602 16.58 3.48 -24.76
CA THR A 602 17.59 3.64 -23.70
C THR A 602 17.75 2.35 -22.90
N VAL A 603 16.65 1.74 -22.46
CA VAL A 603 16.64 0.44 -21.75
C VAL A 603 17.37 -0.63 -22.58
N ASN A 604 17.03 -0.74 -23.88
CA ASN A 604 17.68 -1.70 -24.78
C ASN A 604 19.18 -1.40 -25.01
N ARG A 605 19.56 -0.12 -25.13
CA ARG A 605 20.96 0.30 -25.27
C ARG A 605 21.81 -0.10 -24.06
N HIS A 606 21.23 -0.14 -22.87
CA HIS A 606 21.86 -0.68 -21.67
C HIS A 606 21.84 -2.21 -21.59
N GLY A 607 21.35 -2.93 -22.63
CA GLY A 607 21.29 -4.39 -22.67
C GLY A 607 20.21 -4.99 -21.76
N ILE A 608 19.24 -4.21 -21.32
CA ILE A 608 18.12 -4.66 -20.49
C ILE A 608 17.04 -5.20 -21.44
N GLY A 609 16.81 -6.51 -21.38
CA GLY A 609 15.98 -7.21 -22.37
C GLY A 609 14.48 -7.12 -22.14
N ASN A 610 14.03 -6.64 -20.99
CA ASN A 610 12.61 -6.58 -20.62
C ASN A 610 12.26 -5.20 -20.04
N MET A 611 11.36 -4.48 -20.70
CA MET A 611 10.72 -3.30 -20.16
C MET A 611 9.30 -3.68 -19.70
N GLN A 612 8.91 -3.19 -18.56
CA GLN A 612 7.59 -3.37 -17.97
C GLN A 612 7.01 -2.00 -17.65
N ALA A 613 5.69 -1.87 -17.69
CA ALA A 613 5.00 -0.63 -17.35
C ALA A 613 3.57 -0.91 -16.90
N TRP A 614 3.00 0.05 -16.21
CA TRP A 614 1.54 0.11 -16.03
C TRP A 614 0.87 0.32 -17.38
N GLN A 615 -0.32 -0.23 -17.55
CA GLN A 615 -1.00 -0.27 -18.86
C GLN A 615 -1.20 1.09 -19.50
N ASP A 616 -1.39 2.14 -18.71
CA ASP A 616 -1.64 3.50 -19.21
C ASP A 616 -0.49 4.04 -20.08
N GLY A 617 0.75 3.77 -19.67
CA GLY A 617 1.94 4.19 -20.38
C GLY A 617 2.16 3.50 -21.73
N LEU A 618 1.45 2.38 -21.98
CA LEU A 618 1.59 1.56 -23.17
C LEU A 618 0.39 1.63 -24.12
N LYS A 619 -0.71 2.23 -23.68
CA LYS A 619 -2.04 2.10 -24.33
C LYS A 619 -2.07 2.57 -25.78
N ASP A 620 -1.33 3.62 -26.13
CA ASP A 620 -1.33 4.24 -27.48
C ASP A 620 -0.23 3.67 -28.37
N ALA A 621 0.59 2.75 -27.88
CA ALA A 621 1.52 1.98 -28.70
C ALA A 621 0.76 0.93 -29.51
N GLN A 622 1.15 0.75 -30.76
CA GLN A 622 0.47 -0.19 -31.67
C GLN A 622 0.45 -1.61 -31.11
N ASN A 623 1.58 -2.08 -30.62
CA ASN A 623 1.78 -3.40 -30.00
C ASN A 623 3.14 -3.47 -29.29
N ALA A 624 3.42 -4.58 -28.63
CA ALA A 624 4.69 -4.81 -27.93
C ALA A 624 5.92 -4.76 -28.83
N ARG A 625 5.80 -5.06 -30.13
CA ARG A 625 6.92 -5.02 -31.09
C ARG A 625 7.36 -3.62 -31.49
N ALA A 626 6.57 -2.59 -31.15
CA ALA A 626 6.95 -1.20 -31.37
C ALA A 626 8.09 -0.75 -30.46
N PHE A 627 8.26 -1.42 -29.32
CA PHE A 627 9.30 -1.12 -28.35
C PHE A 627 10.65 -1.71 -28.77
N ALA A 628 11.74 -1.04 -28.37
CA ALA A 628 13.09 -1.47 -28.69
C ALA A 628 13.56 -2.69 -27.88
N THR A 629 12.97 -2.94 -26.72
CA THR A 629 13.31 -4.09 -25.88
C THR A 629 12.73 -5.38 -26.47
N PRO A 630 13.43 -6.52 -26.41
CA PRO A 630 12.96 -7.81 -26.93
C PRO A 630 11.63 -8.28 -26.32
N ARG A 631 11.37 -7.92 -25.06
CA ARG A 631 10.12 -8.25 -24.36
C ARG A 631 9.55 -7.01 -23.69
N VAL A 632 8.25 -6.92 -23.71
CA VAL A 632 7.50 -5.89 -22.97
C VAL A 632 6.40 -6.56 -22.17
N ALA A 633 6.38 -6.31 -20.86
CA ALA A 633 5.33 -6.76 -19.98
C ALA A 633 4.42 -5.58 -19.59
N VAL A 634 3.16 -5.86 -19.38
CA VAL A 634 2.17 -4.90 -18.91
C VAL A 634 1.69 -5.31 -17.52
N ASN A 635 1.79 -4.39 -16.55
CA ASN A 635 1.05 -4.50 -15.29
C ASN A 635 -0.38 -4.08 -15.56
N PHE A 636 -1.25 -5.07 -15.63
CA PHE A 636 -2.67 -4.90 -15.90
C PHE A 636 -3.42 -4.66 -14.60
N TRP A 637 -3.91 -3.43 -14.38
CA TRP A 637 -4.52 -2.98 -13.12
C TRP A 637 -5.98 -2.55 -13.24
N ASP A 638 -6.67 -2.95 -14.31
CA ASP A 638 -8.12 -2.78 -14.37
C ASP A 638 -8.81 -3.61 -13.29
N THR A 639 -9.76 -2.98 -12.62
CA THR A 639 -10.68 -3.65 -11.69
C THR A 639 -11.59 -4.59 -12.46
N LEU A 640 -11.77 -5.82 -12.02
CA LEU A 640 -12.49 -6.84 -12.79
C LEU A 640 -13.93 -6.41 -13.10
N TYR A 641 -14.69 -5.98 -12.09
CA TYR A 641 -16.10 -5.61 -12.28
C TYR A 641 -16.31 -4.33 -13.13
N TRP A 642 -15.24 -3.56 -13.42
CA TRP A 642 -15.26 -2.44 -14.39
C TRP A 642 -14.85 -2.85 -15.81
N GLY A 643 -14.87 -4.15 -16.12
CA GLY A 643 -14.53 -4.70 -17.42
C GLY A 643 -13.12 -5.27 -17.53
N GLY A 644 -12.35 -5.28 -16.45
CA GLY A 644 -11.01 -5.88 -16.43
C GLY A 644 -11.00 -7.37 -16.81
N PHE A 645 -12.09 -8.09 -16.57
CA PHE A 645 -12.25 -9.47 -17.00
C PHE A 645 -12.20 -9.65 -18.54
N ASP A 646 -12.44 -8.60 -19.31
CA ASP A 646 -12.43 -8.60 -20.79
C ASP A 646 -11.21 -7.88 -21.36
N SER A 647 -10.83 -6.73 -20.81
CA SER A 647 -9.78 -5.87 -21.38
C SER A 647 -8.38 -6.49 -21.31
N ALA A 648 -8.12 -7.43 -20.41
CA ALA A 648 -6.84 -8.16 -20.34
C ALA A 648 -6.50 -8.90 -21.65
N GLY A 649 -7.52 -9.42 -22.36
CA GLY A 649 -7.35 -10.08 -23.66
C GLY A 649 -6.81 -9.16 -24.75
N ASP A 650 -7.10 -7.86 -24.73
CA ASP A 650 -6.58 -6.89 -25.70
C ASP A 650 -5.07 -6.74 -25.59
N TRP A 651 -4.53 -6.72 -24.36
CA TRP A 651 -3.10 -6.64 -24.11
C TRP A 651 -2.36 -7.88 -24.59
N ALA A 652 -2.91 -9.06 -24.34
CA ALA A 652 -2.35 -10.32 -24.83
C ALA A 652 -2.33 -10.38 -26.36
N GLN A 653 -3.38 -9.90 -27.03
CA GLN A 653 -3.46 -9.86 -28.50
C GLN A 653 -2.44 -8.89 -29.10
N LYS A 654 -2.12 -7.80 -28.42
CA LYS A 654 -1.05 -6.87 -28.81
C LYS A 654 0.36 -7.42 -28.54
N GLY A 655 0.49 -8.64 -28.01
CA GLY A 655 1.76 -9.33 -27.79
C GLY A 655 2.51 -8.95 -26.52
N TYR A 656 1.85 -8.33 -25.54
CA TYR A 656 2.42 -8.05 -24.23
C TYR A 656 2.38 -9.30 -23.34
N ASP A 657 3.38 -9.45 -22.48
CA ASP A 657 3.34 -10.36 -21.34
C ASP A 657 2.44 -9.75 -20.27
N VAL A 658 1.24 -10.30 -20.06
CA VAL A 658 0.26 -9.72 -19.15
C VAL A 658 0.50 -10.18 -17.73
N VAL A 659 0.88 -9.27 -16.84
CA VAL A 659 0.96 -9.47 -15.40
C VAL A 659 -0.31 -8.92 -14.77
N ILE A 660 -1.10 -9.78 -14.15
CA ILE A 660 -2.33 -9.37 -13.49
C ILE A 660 -2.01 -8.70 -12.15
N ALA A 661 -2.49 -7.48 -12.00
CA ALA A 661 -2.37 -6.63 -10.83
C ALA A 661 -3.72 -5.99 -10.44
N SER A 662 -4.83 -6.73 -10.67
CA SER A 662 -6.19 -6.21 -10.47
C SER A 662 -6.42 -5.74 -9.04
N PRO A 663 -6.82 -4.46 -8.84
CA PRO A 663 -6.90 -3.84 -7.51
C PRO A 663 -7.89 -4.52 -6.57
N ASP A 664 -8.99 -5.03 -7.11
CA ASP A 664 -10.04 -5.67 -6.32
C ASP A 664 -9.61 -6.98 -5.64
N TYR A 665 -8.41 -7.50 -5.98
CA TYR A 665 -7.83 -8.71 -5.36
C TYR A 665 -6.39 -8.51 -4.85
N LEU A 666 -5.57 -7.79 -5.61
CA LEU A 666 -4.11 -7.83 -5.46
C LEU A 666 -3.49 -6.56 -4.89
N TYR A 667 -4.30 -5.50 -4.66
CA TYR A 667 -3.83 -4.31 -3.95
C TYR A 667 -3.98 -4.51 -2.44
N LEU A 668 -2.84 -4.67 -1.78
CA LEU A 668 -2.77 -4.93 -0.34
C LEU A 668 -2.88 -3.64 0.50
N ASP A 669 -2.98 -2.48 -0.14
CA ASP A 669 -3.32 -1.20 0.49
C ASP A 669 -4.83 -0.99 0.70
N PHE A 670 -5.67 -1.90 0.18
CA PHE A 670 -7.09 -1.92 0.51
C PHE A 670 -7.35 -2.61 1.86
N PRO A 671 -8.47 -2.26 2.56
CA PRO A 671 -8.77 -2.81 3.87
C PRO A 671 -9.04 -4.33 3.85
N TYR A 672 -8.79 -4.97 4.98
CA TYR A 672 -9.12 -6.39 5.16
C TYR A 672 -10.62 -6.65 5.30
N GLU A 673 -11.36 -5.68 5.84
CA GLU A 673 -12.79 -5.81 6.06
C GLU A 673 -13.51 -4.45 6.01
N VAL A 674 -14.83 -4.50 5.85
CA VAL A 674 -15.68 -3.31 5.87
C VAL A 674 -15.87 -2.85 7.30
N ASN A 675 -14.91 -2.07 7.80
CA ASN A 675 -14.97 -1.47 9.13
C ASN A 675 -14.17 -0.14 9.12
N PRO A 676 -14.71 0.97 9.59
CA PRO A 676 -14.03 2.28 9.59
C PRO A 676 -12.69 2.31 10.32
N PHE A 677 -12.42 1.38 11.24
CA PHE A 677 -11.14 1.28 11.95
C PHE A 677 -10.08 0.47 11.20
N GLU A 678 -10.39 -0.11 10.05
CA GLU A 678 -9.37 -0.68 9.17
C GLU A 678 -8.60 0.42 8.44
N ARG A 679 -7.44 0.04 7.89
CA ARG A 679 -6.56 0.92 7.12
C ARG A 679 -6.72 0.67 5.63
N GLY A 680 -6.63 1.72 4.83
CA GLY A 680 -6.46 1.63 3.39
C GLY A 680 -7.45 2.43 2.57
N TYR A 681 -7.22 2.42 1.26
CA TYR A 681 -8.12 3.00 0.28
C TYR A 681 -9.24 2.03 -0.13
N TYR A 682 -10.21 2.54 -0.87
CA TYR A 682 -11.42 1.77 -1.24
C TYR A 682 -11.96 2.15 -2.63
N TRP A 683 -11.14 2.78 -3.45
CA TRP A 683 -11.56 3.20 -4.79
C TRP A 683 -11.82 2.00 -5.72
N GLY A 684 -11.05 0.93 -5.62
CA GLY A 684 -11.14 -0.28 -6.46
C GLY A 684 -11.91 -1.43 -5.82
N THR A 685 -11.97 -1.50 -4.50
CA THR A 685 -12.78 -2.48 -3.76
C THR A 685 -13.04 -2.00 -2.34
N ARG A 686 -14.10 -2.50 -1.72
CA ARG A 686 -14.43 -2.16 -0.33
C ARG A 686 -13.55 -2.90 0.67
N PHE A 687 -13.08 -4.09 0.31
CA PHE A 687 -12.15 -4.90 1.10
C PHE A 687 -11.43 -5.93 0.22
N SER A 688 -10.30 -6.41 0.70
CA SER A 688 -9.58 -7.56 0.14
C SER A 688 -8.93 -8.34 1.29
N ASP A 689 -9.56 -9.47 1.66
CA ASP A 689 -9.05 -10.37 2.68
C ASP A 689 -8.37 -11.61 2.07
N GLU A 690 -7.76 -12.44 2.90
CA GLU A 690 -7.06 -13.66 2.49
C GLU A 690 -7.99 -14.61 1.72
N ARG A 691 -9.25 -14.73 2.14
CA ARG A 691 -10.25 -15.62 1.52
C ARG A 691 -10.59 -15.16 0.11
N LYS A 692 -10.79 -13.86 -0.07
CA LYS A 692 -11.07 -13.27 -1.39
C LYS A 692 -9.90 -13.50 -2.35
N ILE A 693 -8.68 -13.23 -1.90
CA ILE A 693 -7.46 -13.45 -2.69
C ILE A 693 -7.28 -14.93 -3.01
N PHE A 694 -7.49 -15.82 -2.02
CA PHE A 694 -7.40 -17.27 -2.22
C PHE A 694 -8.36 -17.78 -3.28
N ALA A 695 -9.56 -17.21 -3.38
CA ALA A 695 -10.58 -17.58 -4.36
C ALA A 695 -10.34 -16.98 -5.77
N PHE A 696 -9.28 -16.19 -5.97
CA PHE A 696 -8.97 -15.55 -7.22
C PHE A 696 -8.50 -16.55 -8.29
N ALA A 697 -9.09 -16.47 -9.50
CA ALA A 697 -8.75 -17.28 -10.66
C ALA A 697 -8.08 -16.41 -11.74
N PRO A 698 -6.75 -16.26 -11.73
CA PRO A 698 -6.03 -15.33 -12.62
C PRO A 698 -5.99 -15.74 -14.10
N ASP A 699 -6.16 -17.03 -14.41
CA ASP A 699 -6.19 -17.54 -15.78
C ASP A 699 -7.61 -17.53 -16.39
N ASN A 700 -8.64 -17.33 -15.58
CA ASN A 700 -10.03 -17.20 -16.03
C ASN A 700 -10.69 -16.03 -15.32
N LEU A 701 -10.37 -14.80 -15.76
CA LEU A 701 -10.85 -13.59 -15.10
C LEU A 701 -12.36 -13.49 -15.00
N PRO A 702 -13.17 -13.88 -16.03
CA PRO A 702 -14.63 -13.87 -15.93
C PRO A 702 -15.20 -14.76 -14.81
N GLN A 703 -14.57 -15.89 -14.50
CA GLN A 703 -15.01 -16.82 -13.44
C GLN A 703 -15.19 -16.12 -12.09
N ASN A 704 -14.38 -15.10 -11.80
CA ASN A 704 -14.37 -14.40 -10.52
C ASN A 704 -15.70 -13.71 -10.20
N ALA A 705 -16.58 -13.44 -11.18
CA ALA A 705 -17.92 -12.90 -10.96
C ALA A 705 -18.80 -13.83 -10.10
N GLU A 706 -18.55 -15.14 -10.10
CA GLU A 706 -19.30 -16.07 -9.24
C GLU A 706 -18.88 -16.01 -7.76
N THR A 707 -17.65 -15.57 -7.46
CA THR A 707 -17.07 -15.66 -6.11
C THR A 707 -16.85 -14.30 -5.47
N SER A 708 -17.16 -13.20 -6.16
CA SER A 708 -16.95 -11.84 -5.69
C SER A 708 -18.12 -10.92 -6.03
N THR A 709 -18.05 -9.71 -5.48
CA THR A 709 -18.96 -8.60 -5.74
C THR A 709 -18.17 -7.37 -6.17
N ASP A 710 -18.89 -6.35 -6.65
CA ASP A 710 -18.31 -5.05 -6.91
C ASP A 710 -17.98 -4.28 -5.60
N ARG A 711 -17.51 -3.05 -5.73
CA ARG A 711 -17.18 -2.16 -4.61
C ARG A 711 -18.35 -1.89 -3.65
N ASP A 712 -19.58 -1.92 -4.16
CA ASP A 712 -20.81 -1.70 -3.38
C ASP A 712 -21.42 -3.00 -2.84
N GLY A 713 -20.73 -4.13 -2.95
CA GLY A 713 -21.23 -5.42 -2.51
C GLY A 713 -22.28 -6.02 -3.45
N LYS A 714 -22.46 -5.49 -4.66
CA LYS A 714 -23.44 -5.97 -5.63
C LYS A 714 -22.81 -7.03 -6.53
N TYR A 715 -23.62 -8.00 -6.93
CA TYR A 715 -23.21 -8.98 -7.94
C TYR A 715 -23.02 -8.31 -9.32
N PHE A 716 -22.13 -8.86 -10.10
CA PHE A 716 -21.89 -8.42 -11.47
C PHE A 716 -21.83 -9.61 -12.44
N THR A 717 -21.92 -9.33 -13.71
CA THR A 717 -21.82 -10.31 -14.79
C THR A 717 -20.50 -10.13 -15.52
N ALA A 718 -19.82 -11.23 -15.82
CA ALA A 718 -18.58 -11.23 -16.58
C ALA A 718 -18.63 -12.20 -17.74
N LYS A 719 -18.26 -11.73 -18.93
CA LYS A 719 -18.12 -12.49 -20.16
C LYS A 719 -17.02 -11.87 -21.02
N SER A 720 -16.18 -12.67 -21.63
CA SER A 720 -15.24 -12.21 -22.64
C SER A 720 -15.27 -13.14 -23.84
N ASP A 721 -15.31 -12.55 -25.02
CA ASP A 721 -15.22 -13.26 -26.30
C ASP A 721 -13.79 -13.24 -26.87
N LYS A 722 -12.84 -12.58 -26.17
CA LYS A 722 -11.48 -12.37 -26.63
C LYS A 722 -10.60 -13.62 -26.43
N PRO A 723 -9.65 -13.88 -27.30
CA PRO A 723 -8.64 -14.91 -27.08
C PRO A 723 -7.82 -14.61 -25.83
N TRP A 724 -7.76 -15.56 -24.91
CA TRP A 724 -6.99 -15.47 -23.68
C TRP A 724 -6.30 -16.81 -23.39
N ARG A 725 -4.98 -16.79 -23.19
CA ARG A 725 -4.16 -17.98 -22.92
C ARG A 725 -3.66 -18.07 -21.48
N GLY A 726 -4.19 -17.24 -20.61
CA GLY A 726 -3.74 -17.09 -19.23
C GLY A 726 -2.75 -15.94 -19.04
N ALA A 727 -2.48 -15.64 -17.78
CA ALA A 727 -1.56 -14.60 -17.37
C ALA A 727 -0.09 -15.04 -17.54
N TYR A 728 0.81 -14.09 -17.77
CA TYR A 728 2.25 -14.30 -17.62
C TYR A 728 2.65 -14.46 -16.15
N GLY A 729 1.94 -13.80 -15.28
CA GLY A 729 2.10 -13.87 -13.84
C GLY A 729 1.11 -12.98 -13.09
N ILE A 730 1.25 -12.97 -11.78
CA ILE A 730 0.50 -12.07 -10.89
C ILE A 730 1.45 -11.29 -9.99
N SER A 731 1.00 -10.11 -9.58
CA SER A 731 1.75 -9.21 -8.71
C SER A 731 0.84 -8.66 -7.61
N ALA A 732 1.24 -8.82 -6.36
CA ALA A 732 0.62 -8.13 -5.24
C ALA A 732 1.22 -6.73 -5.10
N GLN A 733 0.39 -5.71 -4.88
CA GLN A 733 0.82 -4.32 -4.72
C GLN A 733 0.54 -3.83 -3.31
N LEU A 734 1.52 -3.20 -2.67
CA LEU A 734 1.31 -2.36 -1.50
C LEU A 734 1.71 -0.93 -1.83
N TRP A 735 0.72 -0.08 -2.11
CA TRP A 735 0.87 1.37 -2.15
C TRP A 735 0.91 1.92 -0.74
N SER A 736 1.68 2.98 -0.50
CA SER A 736 2.01 3.36 0.87
C SER A 736 1.45 4.71 1.34
N GLU A 737 0.49 5.30 0.65
CA GLU A 737 -0.06 6.62 1.01
C GLU A 737 -0.63 6.64 2.44
N THR A 738 -1.35 5.61 2.82
CA THR A 738 -1.89 5.47 4.19
C THR A 738 -1.05 4.56 5.09
N VAL A 739 0.06 4.03 4.58
CA VAL A 739 0.93 3.05 5.27
C VAL A 739 2.25 3.72 5.59
N ARG A 740 2.37 4.32 6.78
CA ARG A 740 3.46 5.20 7.15
C ARG A 740 4.61 4.55 7.90
N THR A 741 4.42 3.37 8.46
CA THR A 741 5.42 2.70 9.29
C THR A 741 5.67 1.27 8.86
N ASP A 742 6.84 0.71 9.19
CA ASP A 742 7.15 -0.70 8.93
C ASP A 742 6.15 -1.67 9.57
N PRO A 743 5.70 -1.49 10.83
CA PRO A 743 4.64 -2.32 11.39
C PRO A 743 3.32 -2.24 10.64
N GLN A 744 2.94 -1.06 10.13
CA GLN A 744 1.74 -0.90 9.28
C GLN A 744 1.91 -1.61 7.94
N MET A 745 3.11 -1.55 7.33
CA MET A 745 3.44 -2.30 6.12
C MET A 745 3.25 -3.81 6.33
N GLU A 746 3.82 -4.35 7.39
CA GLU A 746 3.70 -5.78 7.71
C GLU A 746 2.25 -6.17 8.02
N TYR A 747 1.49 -5.33 8.74
CA TYR A 747 0.06 -5.50 8.97
C TYR A 747 -0.73 -5.60 7.66
N MET A 748 -0.43 -4.75 6.69
CA MET A 748 -1.14 -4.73 5.42
C MET A 748 -0.74 -5.89 4.50
N ILE A 749 0.51 -6.32 4.54
CA ILE A 749 1.02 -7.41 3.70
C ILE A 749 0.58 -8.78 4.22
N TYR A 750 0.72 -9.03 5.53
CA TYR A 750 0.53 -10.38 6.07
C TYR A 750 -0.80 -10.54 6.83
N PRO A 751 -1.48 -11.69 6.64
CA PRO A 751 -1.04 -12.87 5.88
C PRO A 751 -1.50 -12.91 4.42
N ARG A 752 -2.08 -11.85 3.87
CA ARG A 752 -2.64 -11.81 2.49
C ARG A 752 -1.63 -12.20 1.40
N LEU A 753 -0.36 -11.82 1.56
CA LEU A 753 0.69 -12.18 0.59
C LEU A 753 0.81 -13.70 0.42
N PHE A 754 0.52 -14.48 1.45
CA PHE A 754 0.56 -15.94 1.38
C PHE A 754 -0.54 -16.50 0.46
N ALA A 755 -1.72 -15.89 0.45
CA ALA A 755 -2.77 -16.25 -0.49
C ALA A 755 -2.39 -15.88 -1.94
N VAL A 756 -1.72 -14.75 -2.15
CA VAL A 756 -1.18 -14.37 -3.47
C VAL A 756 -0.11 -15.37 -3.91
N ALA A 757 0.82 -15.73 -3.02
CA ALA A 757 1.85 -16.71 -3.30
C ALA A 757 1.26 -18.07 -3.67
N GLU A 758 0.23 -18.53 -2.95
CA GLU A 758 -0.50 -19.77 -3.26
C GLU A 758 -1.09 -19.72 -4.68
N ARG A 759 -1.80 -18.65 -5.03
CA ARG A 759 -2.38 -18.49 -6.38
C ARG A 759 -1.34 -18.34 -7.48
N SER A 760 -0.20 -17.73 -7.18
CA SER A 760 0.89 -17.55 -8.14
C SER A 760 1.66 -18.83 -8.43
N TRP A 761 1.67 -19.76 -7.48
CA TRP A 761 2.39 -21.04 -7.55
C TRP A 761 1.51 -22.19 -8.01
N HIS A 762 0.32 -22.33 -7.42
CA HIS A 762 -0.58 -23.46 -7.58
C HIS A 762 -1.87 -23.08 -8.30
N ARG A 763 -2.29 -23.89 -9.26
CA ARG A 763 -3.62 -23.82 -9.85
C ARG A 763 -4.53 -24.82 -9.11
N ALA A 764 -5.60 -24.30 -8.54
CA ALA A 764 -6.56 -25.12 -7.79
C ALA A 764 -7.51 -25.91 -8.72
N SER A 765 -8.04 -27.01 -8.21
CA SER A 765 -8.95 -27.89 -8.96
C SER A 765 -10.31 -27.23 -9.30
N TRP A 766 -10.73 -26.25 -8.54
CA TRP A 766 -11.97 -25.48 -8.77
C TRP A 766 -11.80 -24.34 -9.79
N GLU A 767 -10.59 -24.02 -10.22
CA GLU A 767 -10.35 -23.06 -11.30
C GLU A 767 -10.71 -23.69 -12.65
N LEU A 768 -11.64 -23.07 -13.35
CA LEU A 768 -12.11 -23.53 -14.67
C LEU A 768 -11.14 -23.10 -15.78
N ASP A 769 -11.06 -23.88 -16.84
CA ASP A 769 -10.41 -23.45 -18.06
C ASP A 769 -11.17 -22.29 -18.69
N TYR A 770 -10.42 -21.28 -19.16
CA TYR A 770 -11.02 -20.17 -19.88
C TYR A 770 -11.67 -20.66 -21.20
N GLN A 771 -12.88 -20.18 -21.42
CA GLN A 771 -13.61 -20.40 -22.69
C GLN A 771 -14.19 -19.06 -23.13
N ALA A 772 -13.78 -18.58 -24.32
CA ALA A 772 -14.35 -17.38 -24.91
C ALA A 772 -15.87 -17.55 -25.07
N GLY A 773 -16.63 -16.51 -24.73
CA GLY A 773 -18.07 -16.50 -24.79
C GLY A 773 -18.80 -17.10 -23.57
N ARG A 774 -18.08 -17.75 -22.66
CA ARG A 774 -18.68 -18.24 -21.43
C ARG A 774 -19.02 -17.08 -20.49
N GLU A 775 -20.28 -17.07 -20.05
CA GLU A 775 -20.79 -16.04 -19.15
C GLU A 775 -20.86 -16.55 -17.71
N PHE A 776 -20.47 -15.69 -16.78
CA PHE A 776 -20.55 -15.90 -15.34
C PHE A 776 -21.40 -14.79 -14.74
N ILE A 777 -22.49 -15.15 -14.05
CA ILE A 777 -23.44 -14.22 -13.45
C ILE A 777 -23.39 -14.37 -11.94
N GLY A 778 -22.89 -13.36 -11.24
CA GLY A 778 -22.81 -13.34 -9.79
C GLY A 778 -24.17 -13.63 -9.15
N GLY A 779 -24.19 -14.50 -8.14
CA GLY A 779 -25.42 -14.91 -7.47
C GLY A 779 -26.31 -15.91 -8.24
N GLN A 780 -26.09 -16.14 -9.54
CA GLN A 780 -26.95 -16.97 -10.38
C GLN A 780 -26.25 -18.22 -10.93
N THR A 781 -25.14 -18.08 -11.66
CA THR A 781 -24.40 -19.23 -12.19
C THR A 781 -23.73 -20.03 -11.07
N ARG A 782 -23.51 -21.32 -11.32
CA ARG A 782 -22.89 -22.27 -10.37
C ARG A 782 -21.89 -23.17 -11.10
N LEU A 783 -21.04 -22.58 -11.93
CA LEU A 783 -20.07 -23.31 -12.72
C LEU A 783 -18.84 -23.68 -11.90
N VAL A 784 -18.47 -22.82 -10.95
CA VAL A 784 -17.35 -23.07 -10.02
C VAL A 784 -17.76 -24.08 -8.96
N ASP A 785 -16.92 -25.10 -8.75
CA ASP A 785 -17.12 -26.04 -7.63
C ASP A 785 -16.83 -25.35 -6.30
N ARG A 786 -17.87 -24.78 -5.71
CA ARG A 786 -17.81 -24.04 -4.44
C ARG A 786 -17.48 -24.93 -3.25
N HIS A 787 -17.82 -26.24 -3.33
CA HIS A 787 -17.46 -27.17 -2.25
C HIS A 787 -15.96 -27.42 -2.23
N ALA A 788 -15.36 -27.69 -3.40
CA ALA A 788 -13.91 -27.83 -3.51
C ALA A 788 -13.17 -26.54 -3.08
N LEU A 789 -13.66 -25.37 -3.52
CA LEU A 789 -13.10 -24.08 -3.08
C LEU A 789 -13.17 -23.91 -1.56
N GLN A 790 -14.33 -24.23 -0.94
CA GLN A 790 -14.50 -24.12 0.50
C GLN A 790 -13.61 -25.07 1.29
N GLN A 791 -13.43 -26.31 0.81
CA GLN A 791 -12.53 -27.27 1.43
C GLN A 791 -11.07 -26.84 1.35
N ASP A 792 -10.64 -26.33 0.18
CA ASP A 792 -9.29 -25.81 0.00
C ASP A 792 -9.05 -24.58 0.89
N TRP A 793 -10.00 -23.65 0.93
CA TRP A 793 -9.93 -22.49 1.80
C TRP A 793 -9.83 -22.90 3.28
N GLN A 794 -10.67 -23.82 3.74
CA GLN A 794 -10.64 -24.28 5.12
C GLN A 794 -9.29 -24.86 5.52
N ARG A 795 -8.67 -25.67 4.66
CA ARG A 795 -7.31 -26.18 4.89
C ARG A 795 -6.30 -25.05 4.95
N PHE A 796 -6.34 -24.12 4.01
CA PHE A 796 -5.42 -22.99 3.95
C PHE A 796 -5.57 -22.05 5.15
N ALA A 797 -6.78 -21.71 5.54
CA ALA A 797 -7.07 -20.90 6.72
C ALA A 797 -6.53 -21.52 8.01
N ASN A 798 -6.74 -22.85 8.19
CA ASN A 798 -6.18 -23.59 9.32
C ASN A 798 -4.65 -23.64 9.27
N LEU A 799 -4.06 -23.80 8.09
CA LEU A 799 -2.60 -23.78 7.91
C LEU A 799 -2.03 -22.43 8.35
N LEU A 800 -2.64 -21.33 7.92
CA LEU A 800 -2.23 -19.98 8.33
C LEU A 800 -2.34 -19.84 9.85
N GLY A 801 -3.50 -20.08 10.43
CA GLY A 801 -3.78 -19.83 11.84
C GLY A 801 -3.02 -20.76 12.79
N GLN A 802 -2.84 -22.04 12.45
CA GLN A 802 -2.18 -23.03 13.31
C GLN A 802 -0.67 -23.10 13.14
N ARG A 803 -0.10 -22.65 12.01
CA ARG A 803 1.33 -22.82 11.70
C ARG A 803 2.03 -21.55 11.24
N GLU A 804 1.52 -20.89 10.20
CA GLU A 804 2.29 -19.85 9.50
C GLU A 804 2.37 -18.55 10.28
N LEU A 805 1.29 -18.14 10.98
CA LEU A 805 1.34 -16.94 11.83
C LEU A 805 2.35 -17.07 12.98
N ALA A 806 2.43 -18.26 13.60
CA ALA A 806 3.44 -18.51 14.63
C ALA A 806 4.88 -18.49 14.10
N LYS A 807 5.11 -18.79 12.81
CA LYS A 807 6.43 -18.62 12.17
C LYS A 807 6.76 -17.15 11.94
N LEU A 808 5.77 -16.31 11.64
CA LEU A 808 5.97 -14.85 11.56
C LEU A 808 6.37 -14.27 12.92
N ASP A 809 5.69 -14.68 14.02
CA ASP A 809 6.04 -14.28 15.38
C ASP A 809 7.50 -14.65 15.70
N LYS A 810 7.92 -15.89 15.43
CA LYS A 810 9.31 -16.32 15.62
C LYS A 810 10.33 -15.54 14.79
N SER A 811 9.89 -14.98 13.67
CA SER A 811 10.73 -14.17 12.79
C SER A 811 10.70 -12.68 13.14
N GLY A 812 9.96 -12.28 14.17
CA GLY A 812 9.78 -10.88 14.56
C GLY A 812 9.04 -10.05 13.51
N ILE A 813 8.15 -10.69 12.74
CA ILE A 813 7.40 -10.04 11.66
C ILE A 813 5.96 -9.81 12.12
N GLY A 814 5.51 -8.55 11.99
CA GLY A 814 4.14 -8.17 12.27
C GLY A 814 3.16 -8.73 11.22
N TYR A 815 1.91 -8.87 11.60
CA TYR A 815 0.82 -9.24 10.69
C TYR A 815 -0.52 -8.79 11.29
N ARG A 816 -1.54 -8.71 10.45
CA ARG A 816 -2.88 -8.46 10.96
C ARG A 816 -3.40 -9.69 11.71
N LEU A 817 -3.67 -9.50 12.98
CA LEU A 817 -4.44 -10.47 13.76
C LEU A 817 -5.91 -10.37 13.34
N PRO A 818 -6.54 -11.47 12.89
CA PRO A 818 -7.94 -11.44 12.49
C PRO A 818 -8.81 -11.06 13.69
N GLN A 819 -9.75 -10.15 13.49
CA GLN A 819 -10.72 -9.77 14.51
C GLN A 819 -11.63 -10.96 14.85
N PRO A 820 -11.98 -11.21 16.12
CA PRO A 820 -12.86 -12.30 16.47
C PRO A 820 -14.30 -12.05 16.04
N GLY A 821 -14.97 -13.10 15.59
CA GLY A 821 -16.42 -13.16 15.51
C GLY A 821 -17.00 -13.69 16.82
N ALA A 822 -18.13 -13.14 17.27
CA ALA A 822 -18.76 -13.59 18.51
C ALA A 822 -20.27 -13.33 18.55
N LYS A 823 -20.96 -14.21 19.25
CA LYS A 823 -22.40 -14.10 19.59
C LYS A 823 -22.66 -14.57 21.03
N ILE A 824 -23.65 -13.98 21.65
CA ILE A 824 -24.22 -14.53 22.91
C ILE A 824 -25.51 -15.27 22.57
N ILE A 825 -25.49 -16.57 22.70
CA ILE A 825 -26.63 -17.47 22.37
C ILE A 825 -27.13 -18.10 23.68
N ASN A 826 -28.34 -17.78 24.08
CA ASN A 826 -28.96 -18.29 25.33
C ASN A 826 -28.05 -17.99 26.56
N GLY A 827 -27.42 -16.83 26.60
CA GLY A 827 -26.54 -16.44 27.72
C GLY A 827 -25.14 -17.08 27.67
N VAL A 828 -24.80 -17.76 26.58
CA VAL A 828 -23.48 -18.38 26.39
C VAL A 828 -22.71 -17.65 25.30
N LEU A 829 -21.47 -17.23 25.58
CA LEU A 829 -20.58 -16.63 24.62
C LEU A 829 -20.05 -17.70 23.65
N THR A 830 -20.26 -17.49 22.36
CA THR A 830 -19.70 -18.33 21.31
C THR A 830 -18.82 -17.47 20.39
N MET A 831 -17.58 -17.90 20.16
CA MET A 831 -16.59 -17.15 19.36
C MET A 831 -16.00 -18.03 18.25
N ASN A 832 -15.64 -17.38 17.15
CA ASN A 832 -14.88 -17.96 16.04
C ASN A 832 -13.90 -16.93 15.46
N VAL A 833 -13.09 -17.36 14.51
CA VAL A 833 -12.11 -16.51 13.84
C VAL A 833 -11.85 -17.01 12.41
N ALA A 834 -11.50 -16.10 11.49
CA ALA A 834 -11.25 -16.41 10.08
C ALA A 834 -10.07 -17.38 9.87
N LEU A 835 -9.09 -17.35 10.76
CA LEU A 835 -7.90 -18.22 10.72
C LEU A 835 -7.86 -19.10 11.98
N PRO A 836 -8.46 -20.31 11.94
CA PRO A 836 -8.52 -21.20 13.09
C PRO A 836 -7.13 -21.55 13.62
N GLY A 837 -6.99 -21.57 14.94
CA GLY A 837 -5.70 -21.75 15.63
C GLY A 837 -5.20 -20.46 16.31
N VAL A 838 -5.68 -19.30 15.88
CA VAL A 838 -5.43 -18.05 16.58
C VAL A 838 -6.14 -18.07 17.95
N THR A 839 -5.42 -17.68 18.99
CA THR A 839 -5.95 -17.62 20.36
C THR A 839 -7.00 -16.51 20.48
N LEU A 840 -8.14 -16.86 21.08
CA LEU A 840 -9.22 -15.92 21.38
C LEU A 840 -9.29 -15.67 22.89
N GLU A 841 -9.57 -14.41 23.26
CA GLU A 841 -9.74 -14.00 24.66
C GLU A 841 -11.00 -13.15 24.81
N TYR A 842 -11.55 -13.22 26.03
CA TYR A 842 -12.68 -12.39 26.44
C TYR A 842 -12.47 -11.80 27.83
N SER A 843 -13.13 -10.68 28.09
CA SER A 843 -13.12 -10.00 29.41
C SER A 843 -14.55 -9.65 29.83
N LEU A 844 -14.86 -9.85 31.10
CA LEU A 844 -16.13 -9.53 31.75
C LEU A 844 -16.06 -8.28 32.65
N ASP A 845 -14.87 -7.69 32.76
CA ASP A 845 -14.56 -6.56 33.66
C ASP A 845 -13.89 -5.39 32.92
N LYS A 846 -14.36 -5.13 31.73
CA LYS A 846 -13.91 -4.00 30.88
C LYS A 846 -12.40 -4.02 30.58
N GLY A 847 -11.84 -5.22 30.37
CA GLY A 847 -10.45 -5.40 29.98
C GLY A 847 -9.45 -5.45 31.15
N SER A 848 -9.93 -5.43 32.41
CA SER A 848 -9.03 -5.55 33.58
C SER A 848 -8.40 -6.94 33.66
N HIS A 849 -9.14 -7.98 33.31
CA HIS A 849 -8.67 -9.36 33.21
C HIS A 849 -9.13 -10.00 31.91
N TRP A 850 -8.26 -10.74 31.27
CA TRP A 850 -8.51 -11.47 30.02
C TRP A 850 -8.45 -12.96 30.27
N LEU A 851 -9.44 -13.68 29.78
CA LEU A 851 -9.60 -15.13 29.90
C LEU A 851 -9.50 -15.74 28.50
N ARG A 852 -8.73 -16.81 28.36
CA ARG A 852 -8.66 -17.55 27.09
C ARG A 852 -10.00 -18.23 26.82
N TYR A 853 -10.52 -18.08 25.62
CA TYR A 853 -11.73 -18.74 25.18
C TYR A 853 -11.46 -20.21 24.83
N ASP A 854 -12.26 -21.10 25.39
CA ASP A 854 -12.23 -22.54 25.11
C ASP A 854 -13.54 -22.94 24.41
N THR A 855 -13.44 -23.36 23.14
CA THR A 855 -14.61 -23.80 22.35
C THR A 855 -15.33 -25.02 22.94
N THR A 856 -14.64 -25.83 23.75
CA THR A 856 -15.24 -27.00 24.42
C THR A 856 -15.98 -26.63 25.70
N ARG A 857 -15.73 -25.45 26.25
CA ARG A 857 -16.33 -24.92 27.48
C ARG A 857 -16.69 -23.47 27.34
N PRO A 858 -17.61 -23.14 26.41
CA PRO A 858 -17.99 -21.76 26.20
C PRO A 858 -18.60 -21.17 27.48
N PRO A 859 -18.19 -19.94 27.89
CA PRO A 859 -18.60 -19.38 29.16
C PRO A 859 -20.04 -18.87 29.13
N ALA A 860 -20.79 -19.04 30.23
CA ALA A 860 -22.01 -18.31 30.47
C ALA A 860 -21.65 -16.85 30.82
N VAL A 861 -22.34 -15.91 30.22
CA VAL A 861 -22.07 -14.48 30.36
C VAL A 861 -23.34 -13.70 30.61
N SER A 862 -23.23 -12.62 31.38
CA SER A 862 -24.28 -11.64 31.60
C SER A 862 -23.69 -10.24 31.50
N GLY A 863 -24.29 -9.38 30.69
CA GLY A 863 -23.81 -8.03 30.44
C GLY A 863 -22.82 -7.93 29.31
N ALA A 864 -22.14 -6.78 29.19
CA ALA A 864 -21.18 -6.46 28.13
C ALA A 864 -19.93 -7.35 28.25
N VAL A 865 -19.49 -7.91 27.11
CA VAL A 865 -18.29 -8.74 27.00
C VAL A 865 -17.33 -8.08 26.02
N GLN A 866 -16.08 -7.89 26.43
CA GLN A 866 -15.00 -7.49 25.52
C GLN A 866 -14.30 -8.72 24.98
N ILE A 867 -13.90 -8.65 23.71
CA ILE A 867 -13.25 -9.75 22.99
C ILE A 867 -12.05 -9.25 22.21
N ARG A 868 -11.05 -10.12 22.04
CA ARG A 868 -9.88 -9.89 21.20
C ARG A 868 -9.26 -11.22 20.74
N SER A 869 -8.45 -11.18 19.68
CA SER A 869 -7.54 -12.25 19.34
C SER A 869 -6.11 -11.92 19.77
N VAL A 870 -5.29 -12.95 19.93
CA VAL A 870 -3.93 -12.83 20.46
C VAL A 870 -2.96 -13.62 19.58
N SER A 871 -1.76 -13.08 19.35
CA SER A 871 -0.69 -13.75 18.61
C SER A 871 -0.20 -15.02 19.33
N ALA A 872 0.46 -15.91 18.59
CA ALA A 872 0.92 -17.19 19.14
C ALA A 872 1.96 -17.03 20.24
N ASP A 873 2.75 -15.96 20.22
CA ASP A 873 3.71 -15.59 21.28
C ASP A 873 3.06 -14.88 22.49
N GLY A 874 1.79 -14.45 22.35
CA GLY A 874 1.04 -13.74 23.40
C GLY A 874 1.36 -12.25 23.52
N GLU A 875 2.25 -11.70 22.69
CA GLU A 875 2.74 -10.32 22.84
C GLU A 875 1.83 -9.28 22.17
N ARG A 876 1.10 -9.68 21.14
CA ARG A 876 0.25 -8.79 20.35
C ARG A 876 -1.20 -9.23 20.41
N HIS A 877 -2.10 -8.28 20.34
CA HIS A 877 -3.54 -8.55 20.30
C HIS A 877 -4.24 -7.67 19.24
N SER A 878 -5.39 -8.13 18.79
CA SER A 878 -6.26 -7.37 17.91
C SER A 878 -6.91 -6.19 18.65
N ARG A 879 -7.56 -5.31 17.89
CA ARG A 879 -8.43 -4.28 18.47
C ARG A 879 -9.47 -4.94 19.39
N VAL A 880 -9.70 -4.35 20.55
CA VAL A 880 -10.74 -4.78 21.49
C VAL A 880 -12.10 -4.36 20.96
N GLU A 881 -13.02 -5.29 20.90
CA GLU A 881 -14.42 -5.05 20.52
C GLU A 881 -15.35 -5.49 21.65
N THR A 882 -16.53 -4.90 21.72
CA THR A 882 -17.54 -5.16 22.78
C THR A 882 -18.82 -5.68 22.19
N LEU A 883 -19.40 -6.76 22.83
CA LEU A 883 -20.75 -7.28 22.56
C LEU A 883 -21.73 -6.74 23.60
#